data_b759f81a438029d8041e546b0e659052
#
_entry.id   b759f81a438029d8041e546b0e659052
#
_cell.length_a   1.000
_cell.length_b   1.000
_cell.length_c   1.000
_cell.angle_alpha   90.00
_cell.angle_beta   90.00
_cell.angle_gamma   90.00
#
_symmetry.space_group_name_H-M   'P 1'
#
loop_
_entity.id
_entity.type
_entity.pdbx_description
1 polymer ?
#
loop_
_entity_poly.entity_id
_entity_poly.type
_entity_poly.pdbx_seq_one_letter_code
_entity_poly.pdbx_strand_id
1 'polypeptide(L)'
;MKRRLLLTLLLLLPSIIVSAMVWFDGTHPITYSLASDADPVVTTALEMWKDDMRQVTGFVPVAAKKPAIVISQGQGSDDGFRISVHNGQIHIDGHNARGTAYGILELSRLAGVSPWIWWGDLVPEKKDRLALSDDFSMEHTPSVAYRGIFINDEDWSTRPWSCRNFAPGPEGQIAAQTYKKIFQLLLRLRANTVWPAMHEGTVAFFQTSGAKAMADSCGIVVGTSHCEPLLRNNVGEWNSKERGRFNYKTNRDAVQQYWIERLKEVKGSQNHIFTIGMRGIHDSSMEGYQTDQEKFDGLQQVINDQQELLRQYLGDPSRLPQMFVPYKEVLQLYEMGLQVPDYVTLMWCDDNYGYMTRFSDAREQQRQGGGGVYYHLSYWGRPHDYLWLTTTQPGLIYNEMREAYDHHVRKLWIANVHDVKVAGYDLGLFLDMAWDIKSVSASTLNDHYRRWLCRQFGTLAGNRLFPAMHDFFRLCSERRPEFMGWTQVELDKKVFHRGLSPVDSIGMTVREAAARLADFERIKASVADCRSCVRPELSDAFFAAVEYPVYAAAAMSRKILSDSAESHRAYEEIQSLTAHYNSLQNGKWNGLMDAAPRQLPVFADVRGSHFASETADVIAIRAAADYQQASAGVEPVQMLGHSMQAVRLPKGDTLIWHFSVEREGDYTLTTALIPTHAVDAGDIRYSVTVDDTPAVVWSLKEPFRSEEWKRNVLRNQALRHQTIHLSSGSHQLTIQALDDHIVVDQWKLTAVKAK
;
A
#
# COMPACT_ATOMS: atom_id res chain seq x y z
N MET A 1 79.85 6.23 6.50
CA MET A 1 79.09 6.09 5.27
C MET A 1 78.50 4.68 5.24
N LYS A 2 77.18 4.54 5.56
CA LYS A 2 76.47 3.28 5.39
C LYS A 2 75.21 3.63 4.58
N ARG A 3 75.13 3.24 3.28
CA ARG A 3 74.00 3.33 2.40
C ARG A 3 72.96 2.27 2.85
N ARG A 4 71.78 2.70 3.20
CA ARG A 4 70.58 1.83 3.35
C ARG A 4 69.91 1.69 1.98
N LEU A 5 69.92 0.47 1.48
CA LEU A 5 69.11 0.08 0.31
C LEU A 5 67.64 -0.09 0.79
N LEU A 6 66.75 0.73 0.29
CA LEU A 6 65.28 0.55 0.47
C LEU A 6 64.82 -0.41 -0.63
N LEU A 7 64.47 -1.64 -0.28
CA LEU A 7 63.80 -2.58 -1.16
C LEU A 7 62.32 -2.25 -1.15
N THR A 8 61.83 -1.69 -2.27
CA THR A 8 60.39 -1.47 -2.49
C THR A 8 59.80 -2.79 -2.98
N LEU A 9 59.09 -3.48 -2.07
CA LEU A 9 58.33 -4.68 -2.42
C LEU A 9 57.00 -4.20 -3.08
N LEU A 10 56.92 -4.25 -4.43
CA LEU A 10 55.66 -4.09 -5.14
C LEU A 10 54.82 -5.35 -4.87
N LEU A 11 53.83 -5.24 -4.01
CA LEU A 11 52.76 -6.23 -3.88
C LEU A 11 51.92 -6.20 -5.15
N LEU A 12 52.21 -7.09 -6.08
CA LEU A 12 51.28 -7.48 -7.16
C LEU A 12 50.06 -8.18 -6.53
N LEU A 13 49.05 -7.40 -6.18
CA LEU A 13 47.71 -7.97 -5.96
C LEU A 13 47.30 -8.60 -7.29
N PRO A 14 46.96 -9.88 -7.33
CA PRO A 14 46.36 -10.45 -8.54
C PRO A 14 45.02 -9.72 -8.77
N SER A 15 44.94 -8.99 -9.87
CA SER A 15 43.67 -8.52 -10.38
C SER A 15 42.84 -9.77 -10.65
N ILE A 16 41.88 -10.06 -9.75
CA ILE A 16 40.88 -11.08 -10.01
C ILE A 16 40.11 -10.54 -11.21
N ILE A 17 40.42 -11.04 -12.40
CA ILE A 17 39.63 -10.84 -13.59
C ILE A 17 38.32 -11.60 -13.33
N VAL A 18 37.33 -10.94 -12.82
CA VAL A 18 35.98 -11.49 -12.75
C VAL A 18 35.52 -11.65 -14.20
N SER A 19 35.57 -12.88 -14.68
CA SER A 19 35.00 -13.23 -15.98
C SER A 19 33.50 -12.93 -15.96
N ALA A 20 32.98 -12.34 -17.03
CA ALA A 20 31.59 -11.89 -17.11
C ALA A 20 30.96 -12.29 -18.45
N MET A 21 29.83 -12.97 -18.37
CA MET A 21 28.96 -13.22 -19.52
C MET A 21 28.40 -11.89 -20.04
N VAL A 22 28.85 -11.45 -21.21
CA VAL A 22 28.35 -10.26 -21.92
C VAL A 22 27.18 -10.66 -22.78
N TRP A 23 25.98 -10.19 -22.44
CA TRP A 23 24.76 -10.49 -23.20
C TRP A 23 24.32 -9.33 -24.12
N PHE A 24 24.96 -8.15 -23.99
CA PHE A 24 24.93 -7.06 -24.95
C PHE A 24 26.31 -6.39 -25.03
N ASP A 25 26.84 -6.24 -26.25
CA ASP A 25 28.20 -5.76 -26.52
C ASP A 25 28.26 -4.36 -27.15
N GLY A 26 27.09 -3.70 -27.31
CA GLY A 26 26.97 -2.37 -27.95
C GLY A 26 26.82 -2.41 -29.47
N THR A 27 26.98 -3.57 -30.11
CA THR A 27 27.05 -3.66 -31.59
C THR A 27 26.01 -4.57 -32.21
N HIS A 28 25.51 -5.56 -31.49
CA HIS A 28 24.58 -6.57 -32.00
C HIS A 28 23.33 -6.70 -31.15
N PRO A 29 22.16 -7.04 -31.74
CA PRO A 29 20.95 -7.33 -30.96
C PRO A 29 21.18 -8.47 -29.96
N ILE A 30 20.57 -8.38 -28.79
CA ILE A 30 20.53 -9.47 -27.82
C ILE A 30 19.83 -10.69 -28.45
N THR A 31 20.37 -11.87 -28.27
CA THR A 31 19.79 -13.10 -28.81
C THR A 31 19.16 -13.97 -27.74
N TYR A 32 18.00 -14.54 -28.03
CA TYR A 32 17.28 -15.42 -27.12
C TYR A 32 16.70 -16.67 -27.79
N SER A 33 16.34 -17.68 -27.00
CA SER A 33 15.48 -18.79 -27.41
C SER A 33 14.31 -18.97 -26.46
N LEU A 34 13.15 -19.25 -27.02
CA LEU A 34 11.90 -19.59 -26.33
C LEU A 34 11.15 -20.62 -27.18
N ALA A 35 10.48 -21.57 -26.54
CA ALA A 35 9.62 -22.54 -27.21
C ALA A 35 8.47 -21.85 -27.96
N SER A 36 8.06 -22.41 -29.12
CA SER A 36 7.01 -21.82 -29.98
C SER A 36 5.60 -21.92 -29.39
N ASP A 37 5.40 -22.84 -28.44
CA ASP A 37 4.14 -23.12 -27.71
C ASP A 37 4.11 -22.51 -26.31
N ALA A 38 4.93 -21.49 -26.07
CA ALA A 38 4.97 -20.78 -24.78
C ALA A 38 3.62 -20.16 -24.44
N ASP A 39 3.30 -20.15 -23.15
CA ASP A 39 2.06 -19.56 -22.62
C ASP A 39 1.93 -18.07 -23.00
N PRO A 40 0.70 -17.55 -23.21
CA PRO A 40 0.47 -16.15 -23.53
C PRO A 40 1.12 -15.14 -22.57
N VAL A 41 1.21 -15.45 -21.27
CA VAL A 41 1.87 -14.55 -20.30
C VAL A 41 3.38 -14.46 -20.55
N VAL A 42 4.00 -15.56 -20.95
CA VAL A 42 5.44 -15.58 -21.29
C VAL A 42 5.70 -14.75 -22.55
N THR A 43 4.84 -14.91 -23.57
CA THR A 43 4.90 -14.11 -24.79
C THR A 43 4.70 -12.62 -24.50
N THR A 44 3.72 -12.27 -23.64
CA THR A 44 3.49 -10.89 -23.22
C THR A 44 4.73 -10.31 -22.53
N ALA A 45 5.33 -11.03 -21.58
CA ALA A 45 6.53 -10.60 -20.89
C ALA A 45 7.73 -10.45 -21.84
N LEU A 46 7.87 -11.36 -22.82
CA LEU A 46 8.91 -11.28 -23.84
C LEU A 46 8.78 -10.00 -24.68
N GLU A 47 7.58 -9.66 -25.14
CA GLU A 47 7.37 -8.41 -25.91
C GLU A 47 7.65 -7.17 -25.04
N MET A 48 7.25 -7.17 -23.77
CA MET A 48 7.59 -6.09 -22.84
C MET A 48 9.10 -5.95 -22.67
N TRP A 49 9.83 -7.06 -22.50
CA TRP A 49 11.28 -7.07 -22.39
C TRP A 49 11.97 -6.60 -23.69
N LYS A 50 11.48 -6.99 -24.86
CA LYS A 50 11.99 -6.50 -26.15
C LYS A 50 11.87 -4.98 -26.28
N ASP A 51 10.72 -4.42 -25.86
CA ASP A 51 10.51 -2.97 -25.86
C ASP A 51 11.46 -2.27 -24.87
N ASP A 52 11.69 -2.87 -23.70
CA ASP A 52 12.63 -2.35 -22.71
C ASP A 52 14.06 -2.36 -23.27
N MET A 53 14.49 -3.46 -23.86
CA MET A 53 15.85 -3.57 -24.42
C MET A 53 16.04 -2.63 -25.61
N ARG A 54 15.02 -2.40 -26.43
CA ARG A 54 15.08 -1.38 -27.47
C ARG A 54 15.32 0.00 -26.88
N GLN A 55 14.70 0.32 -25.75
CA GLN A 55 14.92 1.59 -25.06
C GLN A 55 16.31 1.69 -24.43
N VAL A 56 16.81 0.61 -23.81
CA VAL A 56 18.12 0.58 -23.14
C VAL A 56 19.28 0.50 -24.12
N THR A 57 19.19 -0.32 -25.16
CA THR A 57 20.32 -0.65 -26.04
C THR A 57 20.23 -0.01 -27.43
N GLY A 58 19.03 0.40 -27.86
CA GLY A 58 18.75 0.78 -29.23
C GLY A 58 18.40 -0.38 -30.15
N PHE A 59 18.55 -1.63 -29.73
CA PHE A 59 18.29 -2.84 -30.52
C PHE A 59 17.11 -3.61 -29.98
N VAL A 60 16.33 -4.23 -30.87
CA VAL A 60 15.27 -5.17 -30.51
C VAL A 60 15.87 -6.58 -30.43
N PRO A 61 15.71 -7.30 -29.31
CA PRO A 61 16.16 -8.68 -29.18
C PRO A 61 15.58 -9.62 -30.24
N VAL A 62 16.36 -10.57 -30.71
CA VAL A 62 16.00 -11.49 -31.78
C VAL A 62 16.15 -12.95 -31.37
N ALA A 63 15.27 -13.83 -31.89
CA ALA A 63 15.40 -15.27 -31.69
C ALA A 63 16.61 -15.84 -32.48
N ALA A 64 17.37 -16.76 -31.86
CA ALA A 64 18.55 -17.35 -32.47
C ALA A 64 18.74 -18.83 -32.08
N LYS A 65 19.40 -19.60 -32.95
CA LYS A 65 19.77 -21.01 -32.68
C LYS A 65 20.89 -21.16 -31.65
N LYS A 66 21.75 -20.16 -31.55
CA LYS A 66 22.79 -20.04 -30.49
C LYS A 66 22.54 -18.76 -29.74
N PRO A 67 21.60 -18.78 -28.75
CA PRO A 67 21.18 -17.58 -28.04
C PRO A 67 22.16 -17.22 -26.93
N ALA A 68 22.19 -15.94 -26.57
CA ALA A 68 22.80 -15.48 -25.32
C ALA A 68 21.91 -15.79 -24.11
N ILE A 69 20.58 -15.86 -24.32
CA ILE A 69 19.59 -16.11 -23.28
C ILE A 69 18.71 -17.28 -23.65
N VAL A 70 18.62 -18.27 -22.79
CA VAL A 70 17.75 -19.46 -22.90
C VAL A 70 16.59 -19.31 -21.92
N ILE A 71 15.36 -19.40 -22.43
CA ILE A 71 14.14 -19.23 -21.61
C ILE A 71 13.39 -20.57 -21.57
N SER A 72 13.22 -21.12 -20.37
CA SER A 72 12.55 -22.38 -20.08
C SER A 72 11.32 -22.17 -19.21
N GLN A 73 10.18 -22.74 -19.62
CA GLN A 73 8.93 -22.71 -18.87
C GLN A 73 8.70 -24.05 -18.18
N GLY A 74 8.60 -24.02 -16.83
CA GLY A 74 8.25 -25.20 -16.03
C GLY A 74 6.74 -25.40 -15.89
N GLN A 75 6.37 -26.46 -15.14
CA GLN A 75 5.00 -26.87 -14.83
C GLN A 75 4.76 -26.95 -13.30
N GLY A 76 5.51 -26.17 -12.52
CA GLY A 76 5.39 -26.11 -11.06
C GLY A 76 4.14 -25.38 -10.58
N SER A 77 3.91 -25.43 -9.29
CA SER A 77 2.71 -24.88 -8.64
C SER A 77 2.85 -23.43 -8.16
N ASP A 78 4.08 -22.91 -8.08
CA ASP A 78 4.35 -21.55 -7.65
C ASP A 78 4.93 -20.69 -8.77
N ASP A 79 4.91 -19.38 -8.58
CA ASP A 79 5.37 -18.39 -9.54
C ASP A 79 6.88 -18.09 -9.43
N GLY A 80 7.67 -18.98 -8.85
CA GLY A 80 9.11 -18.82 -8.70
C GLY A 80 9.87 -18.89 -10.03
N PHE A 81 11.11 -18.41 -10.01
CA PHE A 81 12.04 -18.51 -11.12
C PHE A 81 13.49 -18.52 -10.64
N ARG A 82 14.36 -19.04 -11.50
CA ARG A 82 15.81 -18.96 -11.36
C ARG A 82 16.43 -18.28 -12.59
N ILE A 83 17.41 -17.40 -12.36
CA ILE A 83 18.29 -16.88 -13.42
C ILE A 83 19.71 -17.28 -13.05
N SER A 84 20.43 -17.92 -14.00
CA SER A 84 21.81 -18.31 -13.78
C SER A 84 22.64 -18.13 -15.05
N VAL A 85 23.95 -17.90 -14.89
CA VAL A 85 24.91 -17.97 -16.00
C VAL A 85 25.53 -19.35 -15.99
N HIS A 86 25.43 -20.05 -17.12
CA HIS A 86 26.02 -21.37 -17.31
C HIS A 86 26.47 -21.57 -18.76
N ASN A 87 27.65 -22.12 -18.97
CA ASN A 87 28.24 -22.35 -20.31
C ASN A 87 28.23 -21.11 -21.23
N GLY A 88 28.46 -19.90 -20.66
CA GLY A 88 28.46 -18.65 -21.41
C GLY A 88 27.09 -18.20 -21.91
N GLN A 89 26.01 -18.66 -21.29
CA GLN A 89 24.63 -18.28 -21.56
C GLN A 89 23.91 -17.92 -20.26
N ILE A 90 22.92 -17.03 -20.37
CA ILE A 90 21.97 -16.76 -19.29
C ILE A 90 20.81 -17.74 -19.45
N HIS A 91 20.49 -18.48 -18.41
CA HIS A 91 19.34 -19.36 -18.31
C HIS A 91 18.28 -18.74 -17.43
N ILE A 92 17.04 -18.67 -17.92
CA ILE A 92 15.84 -18.29 -17.16
C ILE A 92 14.98 -19.55 -17.06
N ASP A 93 14.86 -20.09 -15.86
CA ASP A 93 14.08 -21.28 -15.56
C ASP A 93 12.91 -20.87 -14.67
N GLY A 94 11.72 -20.67 -15.23
CA GLY A 94 10.50 -20.39 -14.47
C GLY A 94 9.89 -21.66 -13.90
N HIS A 95 9.41 -21.62 -12.65
CA HIS A 95 8.71 -22.78 -12.07
C HIS A 95 7.40 -23.05 -12.80
N ASN A 96 6.71 -22.01 -13.25
CA ASN A 96 5.53 -22.07 -14.14
C ASN A 96 5.56 -20.92 -15.15
N ALA A 97 4.49 -20.74 -15.91
CA ALA A 97 4.40 -19.70 -16.93
C ALA A 97 4.56 -18.28 -16.36
N ARG A 98 3.94 -17.95 -15.20
CA ARG A 98 4.11 -16.64 -14.56
C ARG A 98 5.52 -16.46 -14.01
N GLY A 99 6.09 -17.49 -13.39
CA GLY A 99 7.49 -17.46 -12.95
C GLY A 99 8.45 -17.19 -14.10
N THR A 100 8.22 -17.81 -15.27
CA THR A 100 8.99 -17.53 -16.49
C THR A 100 8.85 -16.07 -16.92
N ALA A 101 7.63 -15.52 -16.91
CA ALA A 101 7.38 -14.12 -17.22
C ALA A 101 8.10 -13.16 -16.26
N TYR A 102 8.10 -13.47 -14.96
CA TYR A 102 8.84 -12.67 -13.97
C TYR A 102 10.35 -12.75 -14.18
N GLY A 103 10.90 -13.92 -14.50
CA GLY A 103 12.31 -14.08 -14.82
C GLY A 103 12.74 -13.27 -16.06
N ILE A 104 11.90 -13.22 -17.10
CA ILE A 104 12.14 -12.37 -18.29
C ILE A 104 12.16 -10.88 -17.89
N LEU A 105 11.18 -10.42 -17.10
CA LEU A 105 11.09 -9.03 -16.67
C LEU A 105 12.16 -8.65 -15.62
N GLU A 106 12.74 -9.65 -14.93
CA GLU A 106 13.88 -9.42 -14.06
C GLU A 106 15.14 -9.03 -14.84
N LEU A 107 15.33 -9.53 -16.08
CA LEU A 107 16.38 -9.01 -16.97
C LEU A 107 16.19 -7.52 -17.29
N SER A 108 14.94 -7.05 -17.42
CA SER A 108 14.67 -5.60 -17.54
C SER A 108 15.17 -4.83 -16.32
N ARG A 109 14.91 -5.36 -15.10
CA ARG A 109 15.39 -4.77 -13.85
C ARG A 109 16.90 -4.75 -13.75
N LEU A 110 17.55 -5.84 -14.13
CA LEU A 110 19.02 -5.96 -14.18
C LEU A 110 19.64 -5.01 -15.22
N ALA A 111 18.91 -4.71 -16.30
CA ALA A 111 19.31 -3.69 -17.27
C ALA A 111 19.05 -2.25 -16.81
N GLY A 112 18.42 -2.05 -15.63
CA GLY A 112 18.13 -0.73 -15.04
C GLY A 112 16.74 -0.17 -15.40
N VAL A 113 15.85 -0.97 -15.95
CA VAL A 113 14.47 -0.54 -16.26
C VAL A 113 13.61 -0.59 -15.00
N SER A 114 12.95 0.52 -14.66
CA SER A 114 11.99 0.58 -13.56
C SER A 114 10.71 -0.18 -13.91
N PRO A 115 10.08 -0.88 -12.94
CA PRO A 115 8.73 -1.40 -13.12
C PRO A 115 7.71 -0.32 -13.51
N TRP A 116 7.93 0.91 -13.09
CA TRP A 116 7.06 2.07 -13.31
C TRP A 116 7.30 2.78 -14.66
N ILE A 117 8.09 2.19 -15.58
CA ILE A 117 8.50 2.82 -16.83
C ILE A 117 7.34 3.51 -17.56
N TRP A 118 6.20 2.84 -17.74
CA TRP A 118 5.05 3.40 -18.48
C TRP A 118 4.19 4.34 -17.63
N TRP A 119 3.84 3.94 -16.38
CA TRP A 119 3.01 4.72 -15.46
C TRP A 119 3.74 5.90 -14.84
N GLY A 120 5.05 5.78 -14.64
CA GLY A 120 5.91 6.83 -14.12
C GLY A 120 6.54 7.72 -15.19
N ASP A 121 6.27 7.48 -16.48
CA ASP A 121 6.89 8.19 -17.60
C ASP A 121 8.44 8.19 -17.54
N LEU A 122 9.00 7.07 -17.12
CA LEU A 122 10.42 6.93 -16.91
C LEU A 122 11.14 6.54 -18.22
N VAL A 123 12.28 7.17 -18.46
CA VAL A 123 13.15 6.87 -19.58
C VAL A 123 14.40 6.17 -19.05
N PRO A 124 14.65 4.89 -19.39
CA PRO A 124 15.82 4.17 -18.91
C PRO A 124 17.11 4.79 -19.47
N GLU A 125 18.18 4.63 -18.72
CA GLU A 125 19.51 5.04 -19.17
C GLU A 125 20.01 4.13 -20.31
N LYS A 126 20.59 4.71 -21.36
CA LYS A 126 21.22 3.96 -22.46
C LYS A 126 22.44 3.21 -21.94
N LYS A 127 22.63 1.98 -22.40
CA LYS A 127 23.75 1.11 -22.06
C LYS A 127 24.44 0.61 -23.32
N ASP A 128 25.76 0.75 -23.35
CA ASP A 128 26.58 0.19 -24.43
C ASP A 128 27.05 -1.24 -24.12
N ARG A 129 26.84 -1.68 -22.87
CA ARG A 129 27.23 -3.02 -22.42
C ARG A 129 26.31 -3.51 -21.30
N LEU A 130 25.86 -4.77 -21.42
CA LEU A 130 25.16 -5.49 -20.35
C LEU A 130 25.90 -6.79 -20.09
N ALA A 131 26.22 -7.06 -18.82
CA ALA A 131 26.96 -8.25 -18.43
C ALA A 131 26.52 -8.74 -17.03
N LEU A 132 26.63 -10.03 -16.81
CA LEU A 132 26.51 -10.68 -15.51
C LEU A 132 27.80 -11.44 -15.21
N SER A 133 28.17 -11.63 -13.94
CA SER A 133 29.32 -12.47 -13.58
C SER A 133 29.07 -13.93 -14.03
N ASP A 134 30.13 -14.65 -14.37
CA ASP A 134 30.01 -16.05 -14.85
C ASP A 134 29.45 -16.99 -13.78
N ASP A 135 29.53 -16.63 -12.51
CA ASP A 135 28.97 -17.32 -11.35
C ASP A 135 27.61 -16.78 -10.92
N PHE A 136 27.00 -15.85 -11.69
CA PHE A 136 25.72 -15.26 -11.36
C PHE A 136 24.64 -16.31 -11.22
N SER A 137 23.96 -16.29 -10.06
CA SER A 137 22.78 -17.12 -9.82
C SER A 137 21.86 -16.39 -8.86
N MET A 138 20.60 -16.28 -9.21
CA MET A 138 19.51 -15.81 -8.34
C MET A 138 18.31 -16.74 -8.46
N GLU A 139 17.65 -16.99 -7.35
CA GLU A 139 16.44 -17.81 -7.31
C GLU A 139 15.43 -17.13 -6.37
N HIS A 140 14.18 -17.07 -6.79
CA HIS A 140 13.12 -16.46 -6.03
C HIS A 140 11.86 -17.33 -6.06
N THR A 141 11.22 -17.45 -4.89
CA THR A 141 9.90 -18.03 -4.72
C THR A 141 9.06 -17.04 -3.93
N PRO A 142 7.81 -16.74 -4.35
CA PRO A 142 7.01 -15.72 -3.68
C PRO A 142 6.67 -16.10 -2.24
N SER A 143 6.74 -15.11 -1.33
CA SER A 143 6.35 -15.26 0.08
C SER A 143 4.84 -15.38 0.25
N VAL A 144 4.06 -14.80 -0.66
CA VAL A 144 2.59 -14.82 -0.69
C VAL A 144 2.14 -15.36 -2.03
N ALA A 145 1.23 -16.33 -2.05
CA ALA A 145 0.85 -17.04 -3.28
C ALA A 145 0.10 -16.14 -4.29
N TYR A 146 -0.89 -15.38 -3.84
CA TYR A 146 -1.63 -14.41 -4.65
C TYR A 146 -1.34 -12.99 -4.16
N ARG A 147 -0.94 -12.12 -5.06
CA ARG A 147 -0.46 -10.77 -4.79
C ARG A 147 -1.08 -9.80 -5.78
N GLY A 148 -1.75 -8.76 -5.29
CA GLY A 148 -2.41 -7.89 -6.23
C GLY A 148 -3.06 -6.66 -5.65
N ILE A 149 -3.96 -6.09 -6.43
CA ILE A 149 -4.64 -4.85 -6.12
C ILE A 149 -6.16 -4.97 -6.27
N PHE A 150 -6.87 -4.15 -5.52
CA PHE A 150 -8.24 -3.78 -5.80
C PHE A 150 -8.24 -2.37 -6.40
N ILE A 151 -8.73 -2.22 -7.63
CA ILE A 151 -8.92 -0.93 -8.27
C ILE A 151 -10.22 -0.33 -7.71
N ASN A 152 -10.06 0.55 -6.74
CA ASN A 152 -11.19 1.19 -6.06
C ASN A 152 -11.39 2.61 -6.62
N ASP A 153 -11.49 2.70 -7.95
CA ASP A 153 -11.69 3.94 -8.70
C ASP A 153 -13.16 4.33 -8.66
N GLU A 154 -13.43 5.48 -8.07
CA GLU A 154 -14.78 5.96 -7.82
C GLU A 154 -15.33 6.83 -8.97
N ASP A 155 -15.09 8.14 -8.89
CA ASP A 155 -15.70 9.13 -9.77
C ASP A 155 -14.71 10.10 -10.41
N TRP A 156 -13.42 9.96 -10.11
CA TRP A 156 -12.31 10.73 -10.69
C TRP A 156 -11.09 9.84 -10.92
N SER A 157 -10.02 10.32 -11.59
CA SER A 157 -8.77 9.59 -11.86
C SER A 157 -8.89 8.53 -12.97
N THR A 158 -8.46 7.30 -12.77
CA THR A 158 -8.27 6.26 -13.79
C THR A 158 -9.51 6.01 -14.63
N ARG A 159 -10.71 5.98 -14.03
CA ARG A 159 -11.96 5.71 -14.75
C ARG A 159 -12.29 6.79 -15.80
N PRO A 160 -12.45 8.07 -15.44
CA PRO A 160 -12.74 9.11 -16.42
C PRO A 160 -11.57 9.33 -17.38
N TRP A 161 -10.32 9.25 -16.92
CA TRP A 161 -9.16 9.32 -17.78
C TRP A 161 -9.13 8.20 -18.83
N SER A 162 -9.46 6.97 -18.46
CA SER A 162 -9.53 5.84 -19.38
C SER A 162 -10.51 6.09 -20.52
N CYS A 163 -11.77 6.37 -20.21
CA CYS A 163 -12.82 6.47 -21.24
C CYS A 163 -12.83 7.80 -22.00
N ARG A 164 -12.26 8.87 -21.45
CA ARG A 164 -12.28 10.20 -22.08
C ARG A 164 -10.97 10.56 -22.79
N ASN A 165 -9.82 10.01 -22.35
CA ASN A 165 -8.52 10.41 -22.85
C ASN A 165 -7.67 9.23 -23.40
N PHE A 166 -7.33 8.24 -22.59
CA PHE A 166 -6.37 7.20 -22.97
C PHE A 166 -6.94 6.20 -23.99
N ALA A 167 -8.15 5.72 -23.77
CA ALA A 167 -8.84 4.76 -24.62
C ALA A 167 -10.33 5.18 -24.75
N PRO A 168 -10.63 6.24 -25.53
CA PRO A 168 -11.97 6.80 -25.61
C PRO A 168 -13.05 5.75 -25.92
N GLY A 169 -14.12 5.78 -25.14
CA GLY A 169 -15.18 4.78 -25.20
C GLY A 169 -16.41 5.19 -24.38
N PRO A 170 -17.31 4.26 -24.05
CA PRO A 170 -18.46 4.52 -23.21
C PRO A 170 -18.08 5.14 -21.88
N GLU A 171 -18.88 6.09 -21.42
CA GLU A 171 -18.68 6.74 -20.11
C GLU A 171 -18.65 5.70 -18.99
N GLY A 172 -17.71 5.83 -18.06
CA GLY A 172 -17.52 4.91 -16.95
C GLY A 172 -16.75 3.63 -17.30
N GLN A 173 -16.32 3.44 -18.53
CA GLN A 173 -15.58 2.24 -18.93
C GLN A 173 -14.07 2.40 -18.65
N ILE A 174 -13.52 1.51 -17.83
CA ILE A 174 -12.09 1.24 -17.83
C ILE A 174 -11.84 0.26 -18.98
N ALA A 175 -11.31 0.77 -20.11
CA ALA A 175 -11.18 0.00 -21.34
C ALA A 175 -10.18 -1.17 -21.19
N ALA A 176 -10.30 -2.18 -22.06
CA ALA A 176 -9.38 -3.33 -22.08
C ALA A 176 -7.91 -2.92 -22.25
N GLN A 177 -7.62 -1.87 -23.03
CA GLN A 177 -6.28 -1.32 -23.18
C GLN A 177 -5.74 -0.72 -21.88
N THR A 178 -6.59 -0.07 -21.08
CA THR A 178 -6.23 0.44 -19.76
C THR A 178 -5.94 -0.70 -18.80
N TYR A 179 -6.82 -1.71 -18.73
CA TYR A 179 -6.58 -2.93 -17.97
C TYR A 179 -5.26 -3.62 -18.40
N LYS A 180 -4.95 -3.68 -19.70
CA LYS A 180 -3.67 -4.22 -20.18
C LYS A 180 -2.48 -3.48 -19.57
N LYS A 181 -2.52 -2.13 -19.50
CA LYS A 181 -1.45 -1.32 -18.89
C LYS A 181 -1.32 -1.55 -17.39
N ILE A 182 -2.45 -1.71 -16.70
CA ILE A 182 -2.45 -2.08 -15.27
C ILE A 182 -1.85 -3.49 -15.09
N PHE A 183 -2.26 -4.47 -15.87
CA PHE A 183 -1.76 -5.85 -15.78
C PHE A 183 -0.28 -5.95 -16.12
N GLN A 184 0.21 -5.20 -17.09
CA GLN A 184 1.63 -5.08 -17.40
C GLN A 184 2.43 -4.50 -16.21
N LEU A 185 1.88 -3.51 -15.50
CA LEU A 185 2.50 -3.01 -14.26
C LEU A 185 2.51 -4.10 -13.18
N LEU A 186 1.40 -4.82 -12.98
CA LEU A 186 1.34 -5.92 -12.02
C LEU A 186 2.39 -7.00 -12.32
N LEU A 187 2.55 -7.40 -13.59
CA LEU A 187 3.63 -8.32 -13.99
C LEU A 187 5.02 -7.79 -13.63
N ARG A 188 5.29 -6.50 -13.89
CA ARG A 188 6.57 -5.86 -13.54
C ARG A 188 6.79 -5.80 -12.02
N LEU A 189 5.73 -5.70 -11.24
CA LEU A 189 5.74 -5.73 -9.77
C LEU A 189 5.63 -7.15 -9.21
N ARG A 190 5.67 -8.19 -10.08
CA ARG A 190 5.57 -9.62 -9.72
C ARG A 190 4.27 -9.95 -8.98
N ALA A 191 3.22 -9.20 -9.28
CA ALA A 191 1.86 -9.45 -8.82
C ALA A 191 1.09 -10.29 -9.87
N ASN A 192 0.06 -10.99 -9.40
CA ASN A 192 -0.70 -11.95 -10.21
C ASN A 192 -2.21 -11.85 -10.04
N THR A 193 -2.73 -10.89 -9.25
CA THR A 193 -4.16 -10.85 -8.89
C THR A 193 -4.73 -9.45 -9.03
N VAL A 194 -5.99 -9.35 -9.46
CA VAL A 194 -6.75 -8.09 -9.51
C VAL A 194 -8.18 -8.30 -8.99
N TRP A 195 -8.66 -7.33 -8.21
CA TRP A 195 -10.08 -7.08 -8.03
C TRP A 195 -10.43 -5.83 -8.85
N PRO A 196 -11.27 -5.97 -9.87
CA PRO A 196 -11.61 -4.85 -10.76
C PRO A 196 -12.46 -3.79 -10.06
N ALA A 197 -12.51 -2.59 -10.66
CA ALA A 197 -13.38 -1.50 -10.23
C ALA A 197 -14.85 -1.90 -10.26
N MET A 198 -15.62 -1.48 -9.22
CA MET A 198 -16.99 -1.93 -8.99
C MET A 198 -17.99 -0.82 -8.63
N HIS A 199 -17.56 0.42 -8.53
CA HIS A 199 -18.41 1.51 -8.07
C HIS A 199 -19.50 1.93 -9.06
N GLU A 200 -20.49 2.65 -8.55
CA GLU A 200 -21.55 3.23 -9.34
C GLU A 200 -20.99 4.10 -10.48
N GLY A 201 -21.53 3.92 -11.68
CA GLY A 201 -21.04 4.58 -12.88
C GLY A 201 -19.82 3.90 -13.54
N THR A 202 -19.25 2.85 -12.95
CA THR A 202 -18.21 2.04 -13.58
C THR A 202 -18.83 0.86 -14.33
N VAL A 203 -18.44 0.68 -15.60
CA VAL A 203 -18.85 -0.50 -16.38
C VAL A 203 -18.15 -1.74 -15.80
N ALA A 204 -18.92 -2.79 -15.50
CA ALA A 204 -18.41 -4.00 -14.89
C ALA A 204 -17.33 -4.65 -15.76
N PHE A 205 -16.29 -5.22 -15.13
CA PHE A 205 -15.13 -5.82 -15.78
C PHE A 205 -15.54 -6.88 -16.83
N PHE A 206 -16.45 -7.80 -16.48
CA PHE A 206 -16.90 -8.84 -17.39
C PHE A 206 -17.84 -8.33 -18.50
N GLN A 207 -18.36 -7.11 -18.38
CA GLN A 207 -19.10 -6.43 -19.45
C GLN A 207 -18.18 -5.59 -20.35
N THR A 208 -16.93 -5.38 -19.96
CA THR A 208 -15.92 -4.67 -20.77
C THR A 208 -15.29 -5.62 -21.79
N SER A 209 -15.65 -5.43 -23.05
CA SER A 209 -15.14 -6.30 -24.15
C SER A 209 -13.62 -6.35 -24.16
N GLY A 210 -13.07 -7.57 -24.14
CA GLY A 210 -11.63 -7.83 -24.15
C GLY A 210 -10.91 -7.74 -22.80
N ALA A 211 -11.53 -7.23 -21.73
CA ALA A 211 -10.85 -7.07 -20.42
C ALA A 211 -10.38 -8.42 -19.87
N LYS A 212 -11.21 -9.47 -19.91
CA LYS A 212 -10.83 -10.82 -19.47
C LYS A 212 -9.68 -11.42 -20.33
N ALA A 213 -9.73 -11.20 -21.64
CA ALA A 213 -8.66 -11.65 -22.54
C ALA A 213 -7.31 -10.96 -22.22
N MET A 214 -7.34 -9.67 -21.83
CA MET A 214 -6.13 -8.98 -21.36
C MET A 214 -5.61 -9.57 -20.03
N ALA A 215 -6.50 -9.90 -19.09
CA ALA A 215 -6.11 -10.58 -17.85
C ALA A 215 -5.45 -11.94 -18.14
N ASP A 216 -6.05 -12.75 -19.01
CA ASP A 216 -5.51 -14.05 -19.40
C ASP A 216 -4.15 -13.92 -20.07
N SER A 217 -3.99 -13.00 -21.04
CA SER A 217 -2.73 -12.78 -21.72
C SER A 217 -1.60 -12.26 -20.82
N CYS A 218 -1.94 -11.69 -19.67
CA CYS A 218 -1.00 -11.27 -18.63
C CYS A 218 -0.93 -12.25 -17.46
N GLY A 219 -1.60 -13.41 -17.53
CA GLY A 219 -1.60 -14.41 -16.44
C GLY A 219 -2.21 -13.91 -15.13
N ILE A 220 -3.09 -12.89 -15.18
CA ILE A 220 -3.69 -12.26 -14.01
C ILE A 220 -4.93 -13.02 -13.56
N VAL A 221 -4.94 -13.36 -12.29
CA VAL A 221 -6.07 -13.99 -11.60
C VAL A 221 -7.08 -12.92 -11.22
N VAL A 222 -8.33 -13.08 -11.68
CA VAL A 222 -9.42 -12.15 -11.39
C VAL A 222 -10.21 -12.64 -10.18
N GLY A 223 -10.27 -11.81 -9.14
CA GLY A 223 -11.19 -11.96 -8.01
C GLY A 223 -12.19 -10.81 -7.96
N THR A 224 -12.97 -10.74 -6.90
CA THR A 224 -13.91 -9.63 -6.65
C THR A 224 -13.95 -9.28 -5.17
N SER A 225 -14.41 -8.09 -4.85
CA SER A 225 -14.44 -7.58 -3.48
C SER A 225 -15.45 -8.33 -2.58
N HIS A 226 -15.45 -7.99 -1.31
CA HIS A 226 -16.35 -8.51 -0.28
C HIS A 226 -17.85 -8.31 -0.55
N CYS A 227 -18.23 -7.37 -1.42
CA CYS A 227 -19.60 -7.10 -1.80
C CYS A 227 -20.07 -7.90 -3.02
N GLU A 228 -19.16 -8.59 -3.72
CA GLU A 228 -19.33 -9.04 -5.08
C GLU A 228 -19.07 -10.54 -5.23
N PRO A 229 -19.95 -11.38 -4.65
CA PRO A 229 -19.76 -12.82 -4.66
C PRO A 229 -19.79 -13.41 -6.07
N LEU A 230 -19.02 -14.49 -6.22
CA LEU A 230 -18.99 -15.34 -7.42
C LEU A 230 -18.70 -14.56 -8.71
N LEU A 231 -17.72 -13.61 -8.64
CA LEU A 231 -17.25 -12.80 -9.76
C LEU A 231 -18.32 -11.85 -10.37
N ARG A 232 -19.35 -11.52 -9.60
CA ARG A 232 -20.33 -10.54 -10.03
C ARG A 232 -19.94 -9.12 -9.62
N ASN A 233 -20.44 -8.14 -10.33
CA ASN A 233 -20.47 -6.73 -9.93
C ASN A 233 -21.91 -6.34 -9.65
N ASN A 234 -22.29 -6.35 -8.38
CA ASN A 234 -23.68 -6.13 -7.99
C ASN A 234 -24.20 -4.72 -8.33
N VAL A 235 -23.28 -3.73 -8.37
CA VAL A 235 -23.64 -2.34 -8.71
C VAL A 235 -23.95 -2.20 -10.20
N GLY A 236 -23.10 -2.75 -11.06
CA GLY A 236 -23.22 -2.59 -12.51
C GLY A 236 -24.08 -3.65 -13.20
N GLU A 237 -24.22 -4.85 -12.62
CA GLU A 237 -24.85 -5.98 -13.28
C GLU A 237 -26.25 -6.35 -12.71
N TRP A 238 -26.60 -5.97 -11.47
CA TRP A 238 -27.90 -6.28 -10.91
C TRP A 238 -28.97 -5.29 -11.38
N ASN A 239 -29.90 -5.73 -12.22
CA ASN A 239 -31.01 -4.92 -12.66
C ASN A 239 -32.24 -5.20 -11.77
N SER A 240 -32.53 -4.30 -10.84
CA SER A 240 -33.64 -4.46 -9.91
C SER A 240 -35.03 -4.39 -10.58
N LYS A 241 -35.15 -3.79 -11.77
CA LYS A 241 -36.42 -3.76 -12.52
C LYS A 241 -36.77 -5.12 -13.13
N GLU A 242 -35.75 -5.89 -13.51
CA GLU A 242 -35.92 -7.21 -14.12
C GLU A 242 -35.86 -8.33 -13.07
N ARG A 243 -34.99 -8.20 -12.06
CA ARG A 243 -34.72 -9.27 -11.10
C ARG A 243 -35.34 -9.04 -9.72
N GLY A 244 -35.98 -7.89 -9.48
CA GLY A 244 -36.50 -7.52 -8.17
C GLY A 244 -35.37 -7.06 -7.20
N ARG A 245 -35.67 -7.02 -5.92
CA ARG A 245 -34.68 -6.59 -4.89
C ARG A 245 -33.56 -7.58 -4.73
N PHE A 246 -32.32 -7.10 -4.48
CA PHE A 246 -31.19 -7.93 -4.13
C PHE A 246 -31.28 -8.37 -2.65
N ASN A 247 -32.22 -9.27 -2.39
CA ASN A 247 -32.62 -9.70 -1.06
C ASN A 247 -32.72 -11.23 -1.02
N TYR A 248 -31.76 -11.87 -0.37
CA TYR A 248 -31.68 -13.33 -0.35
C TYR A 248 -32.83 -14.00 0.44
N LYS A 249 -33.37 -13.30 1.45
CA LYS A 249 -34.48 -13.80 2.29
C LYS A 249 -35.80 -13.94 1.48
N THR A 250 -36.06 -13.02 0.54
CA THR A 250 -37.34 -12.94 -0.18
C THR A 250 -37.23 -13.15 -1.68
N ASN A 251 -36.00 -13.17 -2.24
CA ASN A 251 -35.73 -13.26 -3.69
C ASN A 251 -34.59 -14.19 -4.02
N ARG A 252 -34.47 -15.30 -3.26
CA ARG A 252 -33.36 -16.26 -3.33
C ARG A 252 -33.10 -16.79 -4.73
N ASP A 253 -34.17 -17.21 -5.42
CA ASP A 253 -34.07 -17.85 -6.73
C ASP A 253 -33.49 -16.90 -7.80
N ALA A 254 -33.90 -15.64 -7.82
CA ALA A 254 -33.34 -14.65 -8.74
C ALA A 254 -31.87 -14.34 -8.44
N VAL A 255 -31.50 -14.28 -7.15
CA VAL A 255 -30.10 -14.07 -6.77
C VAL A 255 -29.22 -15.29 -7.15
N GLN A 256 -29.71 -16.51 -6.92
CA GLN A 256 -29.02 -17.72 -7.36
C GLN A 256 -28.88 -17.78 -8.87
N GLN A 257 -29.96 -17.49 -9.61
CA GLN A 257 -29.94 -17.47 -11.09
C GLN A 257 -28.88 -16.46 -11.60
N TYR A 258 -28.78 -15.30 -10.97
CA TYR A 258 -27.78 -14.30 -11.29
C TYR A 258 -26.35 -14.84 -11.09
N TRP A 259 -26.07 -15.56 -10.02
CA TRP A 259 -24.77 -16.21 -9.82
C TRP A 259 -24.52 -17.36 -10.82
N ILE A 260 -25.53 -18.19 -11.08
CA ILE A 260 -25.46 -19.30 -12.04
C ILE A 260 -25.06 -18.82 -13.46
N GLU A 261 -25.58 -17.71 -13.89
CA GLU A 261 -25.24 -17.12 -15.20
C GLU A 261 -23.72 -16.86 -15.28
N ARG A 262 -23.10 -16.27 -14.25
CA ARG A 262 -21.66 -16.04 -14.21
C ARG A 262 -20.87 -17.35 -14.12
N LEU A 263 -21.30 -18.31 -13.32
CA LEU A 263 -20.62 -19.61 -13.24
C LEU A 263 -20.62 -20.35 -14.58
N LYS A 264 -21.70 -20.25 -15.34
CA LYS A 264 -21.77 -20.80 -16.72
C LYS A 264 -20.82 -20.07 -17.68
N GLU A 265 -20.72 -18.75 -17.57
CA GLU A 265 -19.84 -17.93 -18.41
C GLU A 265 -18.37 -18.26 -18.19
N VAL A 266 -17.95 -18.47 -16.94
CA VAL A 266 -16.55 -18.76 -16.59
C VAL A 266 -16.19 -20.24 -16.59
N LYS A 267 -17.14 -21.13 -16.91
CA LYS A 267 -16.91 -22.58 -16.99
C LYS A 267 -15.82 -22.91 -18.00
N GLY A 268 -14.79 -23.61 -17.55
CA GLY A 268 -13.64 -23.97 -18.39
C GLY A 268 -12.59 -22.86 -18.54
N SER A 269 -12.85 -21.67 -18.03
CA SER A 269 -11.84 -20.62 -17.91
C SER A 269 -11.03 -20.81 -16.62
N GLN A 270 -9.77 -20.39 -16.66
CA GLN A 270 -8.86 -20.43 -15.51
C GLN A 270 -8.60 -19.02 -14.99
N ASN A 271 -7.77 -18.91 -13.95
CA ASN A 271 -7.35 -17.64 -13.36
C ASN A 271 -8.51 -16.86 -12.70
N HIS A 272 -9.26 -17.56 -11.84
CA HIS A 272 -10.30 -16.94 -11.01
C HIS A 272 -10.12 -17.28 -9.54
N ILE A 273 -10.50 -16.34 -8.66
CA ILE A 273 -10.72 -16.57 -7.22
C ILE A 273 -12.15 -16.16 -6.92
N PHE A 274 -12.96 -17.09 -6.41
CA PHE A 274 -14.37 -16.83 -6.10
C PHE A 274 -14.52 -16.25 -4.70
N THR A 275 -15.04 -15.03 -4.60
CA THR A 275 -15.52 -14.48 -3.33
C THR A 275 -16.82 -15.20 -2.95
N ILE A 276 -16.88 -15.72 -1.73
CA ILE A 276 -18.09 -16.32 -1.15
C ILE A 276 -18.63 -15.44 -0.02
N GLY A 277 -19.86 -15.71 0.38
CA GLY A 277 -20.64 -14.86 1.27
C GLY A 277 -21.48 -13.85 0.49
N MET A 278 -22.07 -12.91 1.18
CA MET A 278 -22.89 -11.87 0.60
C MET A 278 -22.96 -10.64 1.51
N ARG A 279 -22.98 -9.47 0.92
CA ARG A 279 -23.46 -8.21 1.51
C ARG A 279 -24.58 -7.66 0.64
N GLY A 280 -24.97 -6.41 0.81
CA GLY A 280 -25.93 -5.75 -0.09
C GLY A 280 -25.27 -5.27 -1.39
N ILE A 281 -26.01 -4.49 -2.15
CA ILE A 281 -25.46 -3.78 -3.31
C ILE A 281 -24.51 -2.69 -2.81
N HIS A 282 -23.40 -2.51 -3.49
CA HIS A 282 -22.32 -1.64 -3.04
C HIS A 282 -21.82 -2.06 -1.64
N ASP A 283 -21.40 -1.18 -0.78
CA ASP A 283 -20.90 -1.48 0.57
C ASP A 283 -22.00 -1.52 1.65
N SER A 284 -23.24 -1.85 1.28
CA SER A 284 -24.36 -1.96 2.21
C SER A 284 -24.48 -3.34 2.87
N SER A 285 -25.19 -3.42 3.99
CA SER A 285 -25.50 -4.70 4.66
C SER A 285 -26.55 -5.51 3.89
N MET A 286 -26.63 -6.82 4.17
CA MET A 286 -27.65 -7.72 3.60
C MET A 286 -29.06 -7.20 3.87
N GLU A 287 -29.87 -7.11 2.83
CA GLU A 287 -31.27 -6.68 2.96
C GLU A 287 -32.18 -7.76 3.56
N GLY A 288 -33.17 -7.32 4.33
CA GLY A 288 -34.29 -8.16 4.83
C GLY A 288 -34.02 -8.85 6.16
N TYR A 289 -32.83 -8.67 6.75
CA TYR A 289 -32.46 -9.21 8.03
C TYR A 289 -32.37 -8.08 9.06
N GLN A 290 -33.00 -8.27 10.24
CA GLN A 290 -33.12 -7.21 11.24
C GLN A 290 -32.14 -7.37 12.41
N THR A 291 -31.87 -8.61 12.82
CA THR A 291 -31.00 -8.94 13.93
C THR A 291 -29.70 -9.57 13.45
N ASP A 292 -28.67 -9.55 14.28
CA ASP A 292 -27.38 -10.20 13.95
C ASP A 292 -27.56 -11.73 13.84
N GLN A 293 -28.47 -12.33 14.64
CA GLN A 293 -28.77 -13.74 14.48
C GLN A 293 -29.43 -14.05 13.13
N GLU A 294 -30.39 -13.23 12.69
CA GLU A 294 -30.99 -13.40 11.36
C GLU A 294 -29.98 -13.25 10.24
N LYS A 295 -29.06 -12.27 10.36
CA LYS A 295 -27.96 -12.07 9.38
C LYS A 295 -27.01 -13.28 9.38
N PHE A 296 -26.67 -13.79 10.56
CA PHE A 296 -25.83 -14.98 10.71
C PHE A 296 -26.47 -16.18 10.00
N ASP A 297 -27.73 -16.49 10.30
CA ASP A 297 -28.44 -17.63 9.70
C ASP A 297 -28.56 -17.44 8.18
N GLY A 298 -28.88 -16.22 7.73
CA GLY A 298 -28.96 -15.88 6.30
C GLY A 298 -27.62 -16.01 5.59
N LEU A 299 -26.53 -15.51 6.16
CA LEU A 299 -25.19 -15.61 5.58
C LEU A 299 -24.68 -17.05 5.55
N GLN A 300 -24.97 -17.85 6.59
CA GLN A 300 -24.65 -19.28 6.60
C GLN A 300 -25.37 -20.03 5.48
N GLN A 301 -26.68 -19.70 5.26
CA GLN A 301 -27.44 -20.26 4.15
C GLN A 301 -26.83 -19.87 2.79
N VAL A 302 -26.44 -18.60 2.60
CA VAL A 302 -25.78 -18.12 1.39
C VAL A 302 -24.49 -18.90 1.11
N ILE A 303 -23.63 -19.04 2.10
CA ILE A 303 -22.37 -19.81 1.95
C ILE A 303 -22.63 -21.24 1.52
N ASN A 304 -23.57 -21.94 2.18
CA ASN A 304 -23.92 -23.31 1.85
C ASN A 304 -24.44 -23.44 0.40
N ASP A 305 -25.32 -22.54 0.00
CA ASP A 305 -25.89 -22.53 -1.36
C ASP A 305 -24.82 -22.22 -2.41
N GLN A 306 -23.93 -21.29 -2.15
CA GLN A 306 -22.82 -20.97 -3.06
C GLN A 306 -21.87 -22.16 -3.23
N GLN A 307 -21.60 -22.92 -2.18
CA GLN A 307 -20.79 -24.16 -2.28
C GLN A 307 -21.50 -25.21 -3.15
N GLU A 308 -22.82 -25.34 -3.03
CA GLU A 308 -23.59 -26.26 -3.88
C GLU A 308 -23.62 -25.81 -5.35
N LEU A 309 -23.79 -24.50 -5.62
CA LEU A 309 -23.72 -23.95 -6.97
C LEU A 309 -22.33 -24.17 -7.61
N LEU A 310 -21.25 -23.91 -6.87
CA LEU A 310 -19.89 -24.20 -7.35
C LEU A 310 -19.74 -25.67 -7.71
N ARG A 311 -20.21 -26.58 -6.86
CA ARG A 311 -20.16 -28.04 -7.10
C ARG A 311 -20.95 -28.42 -8.36
N GLN A 312 -22.12 -27.90 -8.53
CA GLN A 312 -23.01 -28.21 -9.65
C GLN A 312 -22.45 -27.73 -11.00
N TYR A 313 -21.89 -26.52 -11.04
CA TYR A 313 -21.50 -25.87 -12.30
C TYR A 313 -20.02 -25.98 -12.64
N LEU A 314 -19.13 -26.05 -11.65
CA LEU A 314 -17.67 -26.02 -11.84
C LEU A 314 -16.95 -27.26 -11.31
N GLY A 315 -17.62 -28.12 -10.55
CA GLY A 315 -17.06 -29.34 -9.97
C GLY A 315 -16.71 -29.18 -8.49
N ASP A 316 -15.73 -29.97 -8.00
CA ASP A 316 -15.36 -29.98 -6.58
C ASP A 316 -14.93 -28.61 -6.06
N PRO A 317 -15.71 -27.98 -5.14
CA PRO A 317 -15.39 -26.64 -4.62
C PRO A 317 -14.04 -26.58 -3.90
N SER A 318 -13.57 -27.68 -3.31
CA SER A 318 -12.29 -27.71 -2.59
C SER A 318 -11.07 -27.52 -3.50
N ARG A 319 -11.26 -27.67 -4.81
CA ARG A 319 -10.21 -27.45 -5.84
C ARG A 319 -10.28 -26.07 -6.47
N LEU A 320 -11.31 -25.31 -6.18
CA LEU A 320 -11.48 -23.95 -6.71
C LEU A 320 -10.87 -22.93 -5.72
N PRO A 321 -10.03 -22.00 -6.18
CA PRO A 321 -9.59 -20.90 -5.32
C PRO A 321 -10.79 -20.08 -4.86
N GLN A 322 -10.96 -19.96 -3.55
CA GLN A 322 -12.05 -19.23 -2.93
C GLN A 322 -11.56 -18.37 -1.78
N MET A 323 -12.28 -17.28 -1.52
CA MET A 323 -12.01 -16.41 -0.38
C MET A 323 -13.31 -15.96 0.29
N PHE A 324 -13.24 -15.75 1.59
CA PHE A 324 -14.27 -15.12 2.41
C PHE A 324 -13.68 -13.89 3.09
N VAL A 325 -14.35 -12.75 2.99
CA VAL A 325 -13.85 -11.48 3.48
C VAL A 325 -14.72 -10.99 4.64
N PRO A 326 -14.33 -11.25 5.90
CA PRO A 326 -15.05 -10.80 7.09
C PRO A 326 -14.83 -9.29 7.33
N TYR A 327 -15.42 -8.45 6.49
CA TYR A 327 -15.27 -7.00 6.50
C TYR A 327 -16.44 -6.33 7.26
N LYS A 328 -16.13 -5.36 8.11
CA LYS A 328 -17.10 -4.61 8.94
C LYS A 328 -18.01 -5.54 9.76
N GLU A 329 -19.34 -5.46 9.59
CA GLU A 329 -20.33 -6.26 10.31
C GLU A 329 -20.18 -7.77 10.07
N VAL A 330 -19.60 -8.18 8.95
CA VAL A 330 -19.38 -9.61 8.64
C VAL A 330 -18.33 -10.23 9.57
N LEU A 331 -17.37 -9.44 10.08
CA LEU A 331 -16.41 -9.90 11.08
C LEU A 331 -17.13 -10.34 12.38
N GLN A 332 -18.09 -9.55 12.85
CA GLN A 332 -18.89 -9.91 14.02
C GLN A 332 -19.67 -11.20 13.81
N LEU A 333 -20.27 -11.39 12.63
CA LEU A 333 -20.98 -12.63 12.29
C LEU A 333 -20.02 -13.83 12.25
N TYR A 334 -18.81 -13.64 11.74
CA TYR A 334 -17.77 -14.68 11.77
C TYR A 334 -17.39 -15.06 13.20
N GLU A 335 -17.19 -14.08 14.07
CA GLU A 335 -16.87 -14.29 15.50
C GLU A 335 -18.01 -14.92 16.29
N MET A 336 -19.26 -14.80 15.84
CA MET A 336 -20.41 -15.55 16.38
C MET A 336 -20.36 -17.05 16.03
N GLY A 337 -19.40 -17.49 15.22
CA GLY A 337 -19.19 -18.91 14.88
C GLY A 337 -19.65 -19.34 13.50
N LEU A 338 -19.72 -18.39 12.54
CA LEU A 338 -20.07 -18.68 11.14
C LEU A 338 -19.13 -19.75 10.56
N GLN A 339 -19.71 -20.79 9.95
CA GLN A 339 -18.95 -21.89 9.39
C GLN A 339 -18.52 -21.60 7.96
N VAL A 340 -17.24 -21.34 7.76
CA VAL A 340 -16.62 -21.17 6.45
C VAL A 340 -15.81 -22.45 6.14
N PRO A 341 -15.98 -23.08 4.96
CA PRO A 341 -15.25 -24.31 4.61
C PRO A 341 -13.73 -24.14 4.78
N ASP A 342 -13.05 -25.18 5.29
CA ASP A 342 -11.64 -25.12 5.68
C ASP A 342 -10.70 -24.75 4.53
N TYR A 343 -11.05 -25.12 3.29
CA TYR A 343 -10.29 -24.82 2.07
C TYR A 343 -10.49 -23.39 1.53
N VAL A 344 -11.36 -22.59 2.13
CA VAL A 344 -11.59 -21.18 1.75
C VAL A 344 -10.62 -20.28 2.50
N THR A 345 -9.96 -19.36 1.77
CA THR A 345 -9.07 -18.36 2.34
C THR A 345 -9.85 -17.34 3.16
N LEU A 346 -9.44 -17.11 4.43
CA LEU A 346 -9.97 -16.02 5.25
C LEU A 346 -9.18 -14.74 4.99
N MET A 347 -9.86 -13.67 4.55
CA MET A 347 -9.26 -12.38 4.23
C MET A 347 -9.44 -11.39 5.39
N TRP A 348 -8.40 -11.16 6.15
CA TRP A 348 -8.40 -10.13 7.22
C TRP A 348 -8.29 -8.73 6.61
N CYS A 349 -9.02 -7.79 7.19
CA CYS A 349 -9.08 -6.42 6.70
C CYS A 349 -8.46 -5.48 7.72
N ASP A 350 -7.89 -4.36 7.22
CA ASP A 350 -7.57 -3.23 8.07
C ASP A 350 -8.84 -2.42 8.42
N ASP A 351 -8.67 -1.44 9.29
CA ASP A 351 -9.72 -0.52 9.70
C ASP A 351 -9.99 0.61 8.68
N ASN A 352 -9.52 0.45 7.44
CA ASN A 352 -9.52 1.38 6.31
C ASN A 352 -8.43 2.47 6.39
N TYR A 353 -7.68 2.54 7.47
CA TYR A 353 -6.61 3.54 7.66
C TYR A 353 -5.22 2.91 7.78
N GLY A 354 -5.11 1.63 7.45
CA GLY A 354 -3.88 0.90 7.41
C GLY A 354 -3.55 0.12 8.69
N TYR A 355 -4.45 0.04 9.68
CA TYR A 355 -4.27 -0.74 10.91
C TYR A 355 -5.10 -2.01 10.84
N MET A 356 -4.44 -3.17 10.78
CA MET A 356 -5.13 -4.48 10.67
C MET A 356 -6.01 -4.75 11.89
N THR A 357 -7.28 -5.09 11.66
CA THR A 357 -8.26 -5.26 12.74
C THR A 357 -8.10 -6.56 13.51
N ARG A 358 -7.49 -7.57 12.92
CA ARG A 358 -7.03 -8.82 13.52
C ARG A 358 -6.19 -9.63 12.55
N PHE A 359 -5.61 -10.72 13.02
CA PHE A 359 -4.89 -11.73 12.24
C PHE A 359 -5.44 -13.13 12.50
N SER A 360 -4.89 -14.14 11.83
CA SER A 360 -5.27 -15.54 12.09
C SER A 360 -4.81 -16.00 13.46
N ASP A 361 -5.73 -16.50 14.27
CA ASP A 361 -5.41 -17.19 15.51
C ASP A 361 -4.74 -18.56 15.27
N ALA A 362 -4.33 -19.26 16.34
CA ALA A 362 -3.61 -20.53 16.23
C ALA A 362 -4.42 -21.62 15.51
N ARG A 363 -5.76 -21.61 15.57
CA ARG A 363 -6.65 -22.53 14.87
C ARG A 363 -6.79 -22.16 13.40
N GLU A 364 -6.99 -20.87 13.13
CA GLU A 364 -7.14 -20.34 11.78
C GLU A 364 -5.87 -20.49 10.95
N GLN A 365 -4.68 -20.42 11.59
CA GLN A 365 -3.39 -20.68 10.95
C GLN A 365 -3.24 -22.11 10.41
N GLN A 366 -4.03 -23.07 10.90
CA GLN A 366 -4.01 -24.47 10.46
C GLN A 366 -4.95 -24.74 9.27
N ARG A 367 -5.75 -23.77 8.84
CA ARG A 367 -6.72 -23.94 7.75
C ARG A 367 -6.02 -24.24 6.43
N GLN A 368 -6.57 -25.16 5.65
CA GLN A 368 -6.07 -25.48 4.30
C GLN A 368 -6.13 -24.26 3.35
N GLY A 369 -7.20 -23.46 3.44
CA GLY A 369 -7.38 -22.25 2.65
C GLY A 369 -6.41 -21.12 3.03
N GLY A 370 -5.85 -21.16 4.24
CA GLY A 370 -4.93 -20.15 4.77
C GLY A 370 -5.59 -18.80 5.02
N GLY A 371 -4.76 -17.80 5.29
CA GLY A 371 -5.15 -16.41 5.52
C GLY A 371 -4.72 -15.47 4.39
N GLY A 372 -5.48 -14.40 4.21
CA GLY A 372 -5.19 -13.30 3.29
C GLY A 372 -5.39 -11.94 3.93
N VAL A 373 -4.92 -10.89 3.24
CA VAL A 373 -5.04 -9.48 3.64
C VAL A 373 -5.80 -8.70 2.59
N TYR A 374 -6.72 -7.85 3.04
CA TYR A 374 -7.28 -6.74 2.29
C TYR A 374 -6.86 -5.43 2.98
N TYR A 375 -5.95 -4.67 2.37
CA TYR A 375 -5.24 -3.54 2.97
C TYR A 375 -5.47 -2.25 2.19
N HIS A 376 -5.75 -1.14 2.86
CA HIS A 376 -6.00 0.15 2.24
C HIS A 376 -4.74 1.00 2.13
N LEU A 377 -4.27 1.24 0.89
CA LEU A 377 -3.32 2.32 0.58
C LEU A 377 -4.03 3.64 0.30
N SER A 378 -5.33 3.58 0.07
CA SER A 378 -6.24 4.71 -0.09
C SER A 378 -7.64 4.28 0.37
N TYR A 379 -8.48 5.23 0.79
CA TYR A 379 -9.83 4.92 1.27
C TYR A 379 -10.84 6.01 0.90
N TRP A 380 -11.99 5.56 0.47
CA TRP A 380 -13.19 6.35 0.26
C TRP A 380 -14.18 6.09 1.40
N GLY A 381 -14.32 7.02 2.36
CA GLY A 381 -15.27 6.81 3.46
C GLY A 381 -14.96 7.63 4.72
N ARG A 382 -15.47 7.12 5.85
CA ARG A 382 -15.51 7.82 7.15
C ARG A 382 -14.36 7.41 8.07
N PRO A 383 -13.80 8.35 8.85
CA PRO A 383 -14.16 9.75 9.08
C PRO A 383 -13.83 10.68 7.92
N HIS A 384 -12.85 10.39 7.10
CA HIS A 384 -12.43 11.19 5.95
C HIS A 384 -11.77 10.33 4.87
N ASP A 385 -11.95 10.72 3.59
CA ASP A 385 -11.24 10.12 2.46
C ASP A 385 -9.76 10.48 2.47
N TYR A 386 -8.92 9.58 1.96
CA TYR A 386 -7.55 9.89 1.53
C TYR A 386 -7.28 9.18 0.20
N LEU A 387 -7.46 9.93 -0.89
CA LEU A 387 -7.42 9.44 -2.27
C LEU A 387 -6.48 10.28 -3.16
N TRP A 388 -6.15 11.50 -2.72
CA TRP A 388 -5.51 12.51 -3.56
C TRP A 388 -4.00 12.28 -3.72
N LEU A 389 -3.30 12.08 -2.59
CA LEU A 389 -1.85 11.88 -2.54
C LEU A 389 -1.52 10.57 -1.81
N THR A 390 -0.38 9.98 -2.16
CA THR A 390 0.17 8.84 -1.42
C THR A 390 0.81 9.35 -0.13
N THR A 391 0.18 9.04 1.00
CA THR A 391 0.52 9.61 2.31
C THR A 391 0.57 8.59 3.44
N THR A 392 0.36 7.30 3.15
CA THR A 392 0.53 6.24 4.14
C THR A 392 2.01 6.03 4.43
N GLN A 393 2.38 5.99 5.72
CA GLN A 393 3.77 5.80 6.08
C GLN A 393 4.27 4.41 5.69
N PRO A 394 5.43 4.31 5.03
CA PRO A 394 6.04 3.02 4.70
C PRO A 394 6.26 2.11 5.90
N GLY A 395 6.60 2.69 7.06
CA GLY A 395 6.74 1.95 8.31
C GLY A 395 5.44 1.30 8.78
N LEU A 396 4.28 1.92 8.51
CA LEU A 396 2.97 1.33 8.82
C LEU A 396 2.68 0.12 7.92
N ILE A 397 2.91 0.25 6.61
CA ILE A 397 2.77 -0.88 5.67
C ILE A 397 3.66 -2.03 6.11
N TYR A 398 4.92 -1.74 6.44
CA TYR A 398 5.86 -2.76 6.93
C TYR A 398 5.36 -3.43 8.21
N ASN A 399 4.97 -2.64 9.22
CA ASN A 399 4.55 -3.15 10.53
C ASN A 399 3.40 -4.14 10.40
N GLU A 400 2.33 -3.73 9.70
CA GLU A 400 1.11 -4.52 9.57
C GLU A 400 1.29 -5.74 8.66
N MET A 401 2.02 -5.60 7.55
CA MET A 401 2.27 -6.71 6.63
C MET A 401 3.26 -7.73 7.21
N ARG A 402 4.23 -7.27 8.02
CA ARG A 402 5.13 -8.17 8.75
C ARG A 402 4.36 -8.98 9.79
N GLU A 403 3.50 -8.32 10.57
CA GLU A 403 2.66 -8.97 11.57
C GLU A 403 1.70 -9.98 10.93
N ALA A 404 1.05 -9.62 9.81
CA ALA A 404 0.21 -10.53 9.04
C ALA A 404 0.98 -11.78 8.59
N TYR A 405 2.18 -11.59 8.05
CA TYR A 405 3.01 -12.71 7.59
C TYR A 405 3.43 -13.63 8.74
N ASP A 406 3.77 -13.09 9.89
CA ASP A 406 4.19 -13.84 11.07
C ASP A 406 3.01 -14.64 11.68
N HIS A 407 1.76 -14.16 11.49
CA HIS A 407 0.52 -14.86 11.80
C HIS A 407 0.02 -15.78 10.67
N HIS A 408 0.90 -16.23 9.78
CA HIS A 408 0.63 -17.17 8.68
C HIS A 408 -0.41 -16.66 7.64
N VAL A 409 -0.65 -15.36 7.58
CA VAL A 409 -1.52 -14.75 6.58
C VAL A 409 -0.73 -14.56 5.27
N ARG A 410 -0.57 -15.65 4.49
CA ARG A 410 0.39 -15.76 3.38
C ARG A 410 -0.24 -16.24 2.06
N LYS A 411 -1.59 -16.40 2.03
CA LYS A 411 -2.25 -16.96 0.85
C LYS A 411 -2.55 -15.91 -0.21
N LEU A 412 -3.10 -14.77 0.18
CA LEU A 412 -3.57 -13.73 -0.72
C LEU A 412 -3.42 -12.34 -0.08
N TRP A 413 -2.67 -11.44 -0.71
CA TRP A 413 -2.56 -10.04 -0.29
C TRP A 413 -3.11 -9.11 -1.38
N ILE A 414 -4.08 -8.28 -1.05
CA ILE A 414 -4.72 -7.29 -1.93
C ILE A 414 -4.59 -5.90 -1.33
N ALA A 415 -3.93 -5.00 -2.07
CA ALA A 415 -3.90 -3.58 -1.75
C ALA A 415 -5.06 -2.85 -2.44
N ASN A 416 -5.90 -2.17 -1.66
CA ASN A 416 -6.87 -1.23 -2.20
C ASN A 416 -6.13 0.01 -2.67
N VAL A 417 -6.26 0.34 -3.94
CA VAL A 417 -5.71 1.55 -4.56
C VAL A 417 -6.80 2.28 -5.30
N HIS A 418 -6.93 3.60 -5.07
CA HIS A 418 -7.80 4.43 -5.88
C HIS A 418 -7.23 4.54 -7.30
N ASP A 419 -5.97 4.93 -7.41
CA ASP A 419 -5.25 5.06 -8.68
C ASP A 419 -3.86 4.43 -8.60
N VAL A 420 -3.55 3.56 -9.57
CA VAL A 420 -2.26 2.86 -9.61
C VAL A 420 -1.09 3.82 -9.83
N LYS A 421 -1.27 4.92 -10.60
CA LYS A 421 -0.20 5.89 -10.86
C LYS A 421 0.20 6.65 -9.60
N VAL A 422 -0.79 7.07 -8.80
CA VAL A 422 -0.56 7.81 -7.56
C VAL A 422 0.01 6.89 -6.46
N ALA A 423 -0.38 5.61 -6.42
CA ALA A 423 0.03 4.68 -5.38
C ALA A 423 1.55 4.40 -5.33
N GLY A 424 2.27 4.60 -6.43
CA GLY A 424 3.73 4.69 -6.55
C GLY A 424 4.53 3.78 -5.63
N TYR A 425 5.26 4.40 -4.70
CA TYR A 425 6.16 3.69 -3.80
C TYR A 425 5.43 2.75 -2.84
N ASP A 426 4.30 3.15 -2.26
CA ASP A 426 3.59 2.36 -1.26
C ASP A 426 3.09 1.04 -1.84
N LEU A 427 2.56 1.06 -3.07
CA LEU A 427 2.21 -0.16 -3.79
C LEU A 427 3.45 -1.00 -4.11
N GLY A 428 4.55 -0.36 -4.50
CA GLY A 428 5.82 -1.04 -4.73
C GLY A 428 6.32 -1.78 -3.50
N LEU A 429 6.33 -1.12 -2.33
CA LEU A 429 6.72 -1.70 -1.04
C LEU A 429 5.82 -2.88 -0.64
N PHE A 430 4.49 -2.71 -0.71
CA PHE A 430 3.53 -3.75 -0.39
C PHE A 430 3.75 -5.02 -1.24
N LEU A 431 3.95 -4.85 -2.55
CA LEU A 431 4.17 -5.98 -3.46
C LEU A 431 5.58 -6.57 -3.37
N ASP A 432 6.61 -5.77 -3.09
CA ASP A 432 7.96 -6.27 -2.82
C ASP A 432 7.99 -7.15 -1.56
N MET A 433 7.28 -6.75 -0.47
CA MET A 433 7.10 -7.59 0.72
C MET A 433 6.30 -8.87 0.43
N ALA A 434 5.24 -8.79 -0.37
CA ALA A 434 4.45 -9.96 -0.76
C ALA A 434 5.24 -10.94 -1.63
N TRP A 435 6.17 -10.42 -2.45
CA TRP A 435 7.09 -11.23 -3.23
C TRP A 435 8.19 -11.86 -2.39
N ASP A 436 8.88 -11.05 -1.60
CA ASP A 436 9.93 -11.49 -0.68
C ASP A 436 9.85 -10.71 0.62
N ILE A 437 9.31 -11.34 1.65
CA ILE A 437 9.14 -10.73 2.97
C ILE A 437 10.47 -10.33 3.63
N LYS A 438 11.58 -10.86 3.14
CA LYS A 438 12.93 -10.55 3.61
C LYS A 438 13.59 -9.40 2.84
N SER A 439 12.94 -8.89 1.80
CA SER A 439 13.48 -7.80 0.95
C SER A 439 13.65 -6.49 1.72
N VAL A 440 12.92 -6.32 2.81
CA VAL A 440 12.95 -5.17 3.70
C VAL A 440 12.80 -5.61 5.16
N SER A 441 13.44 -4.87 6.07
CA SER A 441 13.32 -5.03 7.53
C SER A 441 13.02 -3.69 8.19
N ALA A 442 12.65 -3.71 9.46
CA ALA A 442 12.40 -2.51 10.26
C ALA A 442 13.54 -1.47 10.16
N SER A 443 14.78 -1.93 10.10
CA SER A 443 15.99 -1.10 10.04
C SER A 443 16.47 -0.75 8.63
N THR A 444 15.83 -1.26 7.57
CA THR A 444 16.26 -1.03 6.17
C THR A 444 15.21 -0.35 5.29
N LEU A 445 14.09 0.12 5.87
CA LEU A 445 13.04 0.85 5.16
C LEU A 445 13.57 2.15 4.50
N ASN A 446 14.40 2.90 5.23
CA ASN A 446 15.05 4.09 4.69
C ASN A 446 15.88 3.77 3.45
N ASP A 447 16.64 2.68 3.48
CA ASP A 447 17.44 2.25 2.34
C ASP A 447 16.58 1.72 1.19
N HIS A 448 15.48 1.04 1.49
CA HIS A 448 14.54 0.58 0.47
C HIS A 448 13.93 1.75 -0.29
N TYR A 449 13.46 2.78 0.42
CA TYR A 449 12.90 3.99 -0.21
C TYR A 449 13.96 4.79 -0.96
N ARG A 450 15.16 4.96 -0.39
CA ARG A 450 16.27 5.64 -1.06
C ARG A 450 16.66 4.93 -2.36
N ARG A 451 16.76 3.60 -2.35
CA ARG A 451 17.02 2.81 -3.57
C ARG A 451 15.91 2.98 -4.61
N TRP A 452 14.65 3.05 -4.17
CA TRP A 452 13.53 3.33 -5.08
C TRP A 452 13.71 4.69 -5.77
N LEU A 453 13.96 5.76 -5.02
CA LEU A 453 14.23 7.10 -5.56
C LEU A 453 15.43 7.11 -6.53
N CYS A 454 16.53 6.44 -6.16
CA CYS A 454 17.71 6.32 -7.01
C CYS A 454 17.41 5.58 -8.32
N ARG A 455 16.57 4.57 -8.28
CA ARG A 455 16.16 3.82 -9.48
C ARG A 455 15.31 4.66 -10.42
N GLN A 456 14.48 5.57 -9.89
CA GLN A 456 13.64 6.45 -10.70
C GLN A 456 14.44 7.60 -11.32
N PHE A 457 15.28 8.27 -10.53
CA PHE A 457 15.86 9.58 -10.88
C PHE A 457 17.39 9.61 -10.96
N GLY A 458 18.04 8.47 -10.74
CA GLY A 458 19.49 8.36 -10.66
C GLY A 458 20.03 8.54 -9.24
N THR A 459 21.24 7.99 -9.01
CA THR A 459 21.83 7.89 -7.66
C THR A 459 22.00 9.24 -6.98
N LEU A 460 22.46 10.28 -7.70
CA LEU A 460 22.68 11.60 -7.13
C LEU A 460 21.36 12.26 -6.70
N ALA A 461 20.37 12.27 -7.60
CA ALA A 461 19.06 12.85 -7.32
C ALA A 461 18.35 12.08 -6.19
N GLY A 462 18.31 10.75 -6.26
CA GLY A 462 17.64 9.94 -5.25
C GLY A 462 18.21 10.10 -3.84
N ASN A 463 19.53 10.16 -3.69
CA ASN A 463 20.18 10.42 -2.39
C ASN A 463 19.88 11.82 -1.85
N ARG A 464 19.83 12.86 -2.71
CA ARG A 464 19.49 14.21 -2.30
C ARG A 464 18.02 14.41 -1.97
N LEU A 465 17.13 13.69 -2.66
CA LEU A 465 15.68 13.74 -2.42
C LEU A 465 15.26 13.04 -1.11
N PHE A 466 15.97 11.97 -0.74
CA PHE A 466 15.53 11.13 0.37
C PHE A 466 15.20 11.90 1.65
N PRO A 467 16.01 12.85 2.16
CA PRO A 467 15.66 13.59 3.38
C PRO A 467 14.36 14.39 3.26
N ALA A 468 14.14 15.05 2.11
CA ALA A 468 12.91 15.82 1.89
C ALA A 468 11.67 14.91 1.82
N MET A 469 11.77 13.79 1.13
CA MET A 469 10.67 12.82 1.00
C MET A 469 10.42 12.04 2.31
N HIS A 470 11.44 11.79 3.10
CA HIS A 470 11.30 11.26 4.46
C HIS A 470 10.51 12.25 5.34
N ASP A 471 10.84 13.54 5.31
CA ASP A 471 10.10 14.57 6.03
C ASP A 471 8.67 14.76 5.49
N PHE A 472 8.45 14.57 4.18
CA PHE A 472 7.10 14.57 3.62
C PHE A 472 6.22 13.52 4.29
N PHE A 473 6.69 12.27 4.44
CA PHE A 473 5.94 11.23 5.15
C PHE A 473 5.74 11.56 6.64
N ARG A 474 6.71 12.19 7.30
CA ARG A 474 6.55 12.66 8.67
C ARG A 474 5.40 13.67 8.78
N LEU A 475 5.40 14.71 7.96
CA LEU A 475 4.35 15.74 7.94
C LEU A 475 2.98 15.16 7.58
N CYS A 476 2.92 14.16 6.69
CA CYS A 476 1.69 13.46 6.36
C CYS A 476 1.21 12.57 7.51
N SER A 477 2.11 11.97 8.31
CA SER A 477 1.71 11.19 9.48
C SER A 477 1.15 12.05 10.61
N GLU A 478 1.72 13.23 10.82
CA GLU A 478 1.17 14.21 11.78
C GLU A 478 -0.26 14.62 11.37
N ARG A 479 -0.46 14.90 10.08
CA ARG A 479 -1.77 15.15 9.49
C ARG A 479 -1.72 15.02 7.97
N ARG A 480 -2.56 14.16 7.39
CA ARG A 480 -2.68 14.05 5.93
C ARG A 480 -3.17 15.38 5.34
N PRO A 481 -2.73 15.77 4.12
CA PRO A 481 -3.23 16.98 3.47
C PRO A 481 -4.75 17.04 3.36
N GLU A 482 -5.40 15.93 3.05
CA GLU A 482 -6.86 15.83 2.95
C GLU A 482 -7.57 16.01 4.30
N PHE A 483 -6.87 15.76 5.41
CA PHE A 483 -7.42 15.91 6.77
C PHE A 483 -7.21 17.31 7.36
N MET A 484 -6.59 18.23 6.62
CA MET A 484 -6.38 19.58 7.08
C MET A 484 -7.70 20.27 7.38
N GLY A 485 -7.73 21.02 8.49
CA GLY A 485 -8.95 21.67 8.96
C GLY A 485 -9.88 20.79 9.79
N TRP A 486 -9.74 19.48 9.73
CA TRP A 486 -10.55 18.56 10.54
C TRP A 486 -9.86 18.18 11.84
N THR A 487 -10.46 18.53 12.96
CA THR A 487 -10.04 18.05 14.28
C THR A 487 -10.93 16.95 14.80
N GLN A 488 -12.12 16.83 14.25
CA GLN A 488 -13.14 15.90 14.68
C GLN A 488 -13.82 15.28 13.48
N VAL A 489 -14.38 14.20 13.74
CA VAL A 489 -15.21 13.42 12.94
C VAL A 489 -16.57 14.03 12.82
N GLU A 490 -17.25 13.66 11.77
CA GLU A 490 -18.66 13.88 11.52
C GLU A 490 -19.48 14.27 12.76
N LEU A 491 -19.76 15.54 12.87
CA LEU A 491 -20.66 16.05 13.89
C LEU A 491 -22.12 15.88 13.45
N ASP A 492 -22.39 15.88 12.15
CA ASP A 492 -23.73 15.78 11.59
C ASP A 492 -23.84 14.70 10.50
N LYS A 493 -24.56 13.62 10.80
CA LYS A 493 -24.84 12.54 9.84
C LYS A 493 -25.58 13.01 8.58
N LYS A 494 -26.36 14.10 8.64
CA LYS A 494 -27.05 14.64 7.48
C LYS A 494 -26.09 15.35 6.53
N VAL A 495 -25.13 16.09 7.06
CA VAL A 495 -24.06 16.70 6.27
C VAL A 495 -23.19 15.62 5.66
N PHE A 496 -22.86 14.61 6.44
CA PHE A 496 -22.04 13.50 5.98
C PHE A 496 -22.68 12.66 4.87
N HIS A 497 -23.99 12.43 4.91
CA HIS A 497 -24.71 11.74 3.82
C HIS A 497 -24.55 12.41 2.46
N ARG A 498 -24.14 13.68 2.43
CA ARG A 498 -23.79 14.41 1.21
C ARG A 498 -22.30 14.38 0.90
N GLY A 499 -21.49 13.61 1.66
CA GLY A 499 -20.03 13.60 1.56
C GLY A 499 -19.37 14.91 1.98
N LEU A 500 -20.08 15.78 2.71
CA LEU A 500 -19.60 17.09 3.10
C LEU A 500 -19.40 17.16 4.61
N SER A 501 -18.22 17.59 5.03
CA SER A 501 -17.92 17.94 6.43
C SER A 501 -17.35 19.34 6.51
N PRO A 502 -17.74 20.13 7.50
CA PRO A 502 -17.27 21.51 7.61
C PRO A 502 -15.75 21.57 7.89
N VAL A 503 -15.08 22.51 7.24
CA VAL A 503 -13.68 22.86 7.50
C VAL A 503 -13.68 24.03 8.49
N ASP A 504 -13.91 23.77 9.77
CA ASP A 504 -14.09 24.77 10.80
C ASP A 504 -13.06 24.72 11.94
N SER A 505 -12.25 23.67 11.99
CA SER A 505 -11.27 23.48 13.06
C SER A 505 -9.97 22.87 12.54
N ILE A 506 -8.84 23.43 12.98
CA ILE A 506 -7.52 23.08 12.45
C ILE A 506 -6.82 22.00 13.28
N GLY A 507 -7.09 21.89 14.57
CA GLY A 507 -6.49 20.90 15.48
C GLY A 507 -5.01 21.13 15.79
N MET A 508 -4.45 22.26 15.38
CA MET A 508 -3.08 22.68 15.64
C MET A 508 -3.10 24.01 16.39
N THR A 509 -2.15 24.22 17.27
CA THR A 509 -1.86 25.53 17.84
C THR A 509 -1.23 26.43 16.78
N VAL A 510 -1.23 27.74 17.00
CA VAL A 510 -0.59 28.70 16.09
C VAL A 510 0.91 28.38 15.91
N ARG A 511 1.58 27.93 16.97
CA ARG A 511 3.00 27.55 16.92
C ARG A 511 3.23 26.29 16.09
N GLU A 512 2.41 25.24 16.25
CA GLU A 512 2.49 24.01 15.45
C GLU A 512 2.19 24.28 13.97
N ALA A 513 1.22 25.14 13.69
CA ALA A 513 0.92 25.57 12.32
C ALA A 513 2.10 26.29 11.67
N ALA A 514 2.74 27.24 12.38
CA ALA A 514 3.91 27.96 11.89
C ALA A 514 5.10 27.01 11.62
N ALA A 515 5.35 26.03 12.52
CA ALA A 515 6.38 25.03 12.36
C ALA A 515 6.12 24.15 11.10
N ARG A 516 4.88 23.69 10.92
CA ARG A 516 4.47 22.90 9.74
C ARG A 516 4.67 23.65 8.43
N LEU A 517 4.29 24.93 8.38
CA LEU A 517 4.50 25.77 7.20
C LEU A 517 5.98 25.94 6.89
N ALA A 518 6.82 26.19 7.89
CA ALA A 518 8.26 26.31 7.74
C ALA A 518 8.89 25.00 7.25
N ASP A 519 8.46 23.86 7.76
CA ASP A 519 8.92 22.53 7.31
C ASP A 519 8.55 22.27 5.84
N PHE A 520 7.32 22.58 5.43
CA PHE A 520 6.93 22.43 4.03
C PHE A 520 7.72 23.34 3.09
N GLU A 521 8.00 24.60 3.47
CA GLU A 521 8.85 25.48 2.64
C GLU A 521 10.29 24.95 2.54
N ARG A 522 10.83 24.38 3.61
CA ARG A 522 12.15 23.75 3.61
C ARG A 522 12.21 22.55 2.66
N ILE A 523 11.23 21.64 2.70
CA ILE A 523 11.22 20.47 1.81
C ILE A 523 10.94 20.87 0.35
N LYS A 524 10.10 21.89 0.08
CA LYS A 524 9.91 22.46 -1.26
C LYS A 524 11.23 22.98 -1.84
N ALA A 525 11.98 23.78 -1.07
CA ALA A 525 13.28 24.26 -1.50
C ALA A 525 14.25 23.12 -1.81
N SER A 526 14.32 22.11 -0.94
CA SER A 526 15.15 20.91 -1.15
C SER A 526 14.80 20.14 -2.43
N VAL A 527 13.50 19.99 -2.72
CA VAL A 527 13.00 19.33 -3.93
C VAL A 527 13.35 20.16 -5.17
N ALA A 528 13.16 21.49 -5.13
CA ALA A 528 13.49 22.39 -6.23
C ALA A 528 15.00 22.33 -6.56
N ASP A 529 15.86 22.32 -5.55
CA ASP A 529 17.33 22.22 -5.74
C ASP A 529 17.72 20.89 -6.39
N CYS A 530 17.00 19.81 -6.07
CA CYS A 530 17.26 18.48 -6.64
C CYS A 530 16.91 18.40 -8.14
N ARG A 531 16.05 19.27 -8.67
CA ARG A 531 15.64 19.25 -10.08
C ARG A 531 16.82 19.33 -11.05
N SER A 532 17.85 20.10 -10.69
CA SER A 532 19.07 20.22 -11.49
C SER A 532 19.90 18.92 -11.58
N CYS A 533 19.65 17.95 -10.71
CA CYS A 533 20.30 16.65 -10.69
C CYS A 533 19.54 15.57 -11.48
N VAL A 534 18.33 15.89 -11.94
CA VAL A 534 17.47 14.97 -12.70
C VAL A 534 17.70 15.17 -14.19
N ARG A 535 17.81 14.08 -14.94
CA ARG A 535 17.94 14.14 -16.40
C ARG A 535 16.73 14.86 -17.03
N PRO A 536 16.91 15.70 -18.04
CA PRO A 536 15.81 16.49 -18.65
C PRO A 536 14.63 15.62 -19.12
N GLU A 537 14.89 14.45 -19.67
CA GLU A 537 13.87 13.52 -20.13
C GLU A 537 13.02 12.89 -19.02
N LEU A 538 13.42 13.05 -17.75
CA LEU A 538 12.69 12.62 -16.56
C LEU A 538 11.93 13.78 -15.89
N SER A 539 11.91 14.98 -16.50
CA SER A 539 11.30 16.19 -15.90
C SER A 539 9.83 15.97 -15.52
N ASP A 540 9.03 15.38 -16.41
CA ASP A 540 7.61 15.10 -16.18
C ASP A 540 7.41 14.01 -15.10
N ALA A 541 8.23 12.98 -15.15
CA ALA A 541 8.24 11.91 -14.12
C ALA A 541 8.57 12.48 -12.73
N PHE A 542 9.56 13.38 -12.66
CA PHE A 542 9.97 14.02 -11.42
C PHE A 542 8.88 14.95 -10.89
N PHE A 543 8.25 15.74 -11.76
CA PHE A 543 7.12 16.56 -11.36
C PHE A 543 5.97 15.71 -10.80
N ALA A 544 5.55 14.66 -11.51
CA ALA A 544 4.41 13.84 -11.09
C ALA A 544 4.64 13.10 -9.78
N ALA A 545 5.85 12.54 -9.56
CA ALA A 545 6.13 11.68 -8.44
C ALA A 545 6.74 12.38 -7.22
N VAL A 546 7.29 13.57 -7.36
CA VAL A 546 8.01 14.30 -6.30
C VAL A 546 7.48 15.71 -6.10
N GLU A 547 7.53 16.56 -7.16
CA GLU A 547 7.15 17.98 -7.00
C GLU A 547 5.66 18.14 -6.72
N TYR A 548 4.79 17.48 -7.48
CA TYR A 548 3.35 17.60 -7.30
C TYR A 548 2.90 17.21 -5.88
N PRO A 549 3.22 16.01 -5.34
CA PRO A 549 2.77 15.67 -3.99
C PRO A 549 3.32 16.61 -2.91
N VAL A 550 4.58 17.03 -3.00
CA VAL A 550 5.18 17.95 -2.02
C VAL A 550 4.57 19.34 -2.12
N TYR A 551 4.44 19.88 -3.33
CA TYR A 551 3.95 21.25 -3.53
C TYR A 551 2.46 21.35 -3.26
N ALA A 552 1.67 20.35 -3.66
CA ALA A 552 0.24 20.28 -3.39
C ALA A 552 -0.06 20.15 -1.88
N ALA A 553 0.68 19.32 -1.15
CA ALA A 553 0.55 19.20 0.30
C ALA A 553 0.97 20.48 1.05
N ALA A 554 2.04 21.13 0.57
CA ALA A 554 2.47 22.45 1.09
C ALA A 554 1.41 23.53 0.83
N ALA A 555 0.88 23.60 -0.39
CA ALA A 555 -0.18 24.54 -0.75
C ALA A 555 -1.46 24.25 0.07
N MET A 556 -1.86 23.00 0.28
CA MET A 556 -3.00 22.65 1.13
C MET A 556 -2.78 23.12 2.57
N SER A 557 -1.60 22.87 3.14
CA SER A 557 -1.27 23.36 4.49
C SER A 557 -1.34 24.88 4.57
N ARG A 558 -0.78 25.58 3.59
CA ARG A 558 -0.81 27.05 3.51
C ARG A 558 -2.23 27.58 3.32
N LYS A 559 -3.04 26.94 2.47
CA LYS A 559 -4.45 27.30 2.25
C LYS A 559 -5.26 27.27 3.56
N ILE A 560 -5.05 26.27 4.40
CA ILE A 560 -5.82 26.11 5.63
C ILE A 560 -5.24 26.94 6.79
N LEU A 561 -3.92 27.11 6.86
CA LEU A 561 -3.24 27.66 8.05
C LEU A 561 -2.88 29.14 7.95
N SER A 562 -3.08 29.79 6.79
CA SER A 562 -2.69 31.19 6.57
C SER A 562 -3.87 32.17 6.60
N ASP A 563 -3.60 33.47 6.45
CA ASP A 563 -4.64 34.49 6.25
C ASP A 563 -5.41 34.31 4.95
N SER A 564 -6.51 35.08 4.77
CA SER A 564 -7.41 34.90 3.63
C SER A 564 -6.74 35.15 2.28
N ALA A 565 -5.81 36.07 2.18
CA ALA A 565 -5.15 36.40 0.93
C ALA A 565 -4.17 35.28 0.52
N GLU A 566 -3.40 34.76 1.46
CA GLU A 566 -2.47 33.67 1.25
C GLU A 566 -3.22 32.33 1.04
N SER A 567 -4.32 32.12 1.74
CA SER A 567 -5.21 30.97 1.55
C SER A 567 -5.72 30.90 0.10
N HIS A 568 -6.22 32.02 -0.43
CA HIS A 568 -6.69 32.10 -1.82
C HIS A 568 -5.55 31.83 -2.82
N ARG A 569 -4.38 32.44 -2.65
CA ARG A 569 -3.21 32.16 -3.51
C ARG A 569 -2.81 30.68 -3.49
N ALA A 570 -2.86 30.05 -2.32
CA ALA A 570 -2.54 28.62 -2.19
C ALA A 570 -3.61 27.73 -2.85
N TYR A 571 -4.89 28.14 -2.83
CA TYR A 571 -5.94 27.47 -3.60
C TYR A 571 -5.64 27.53 -5.11
N GLU A 572 -5.32 28.74 -5.64
CA GLU A 572 -4.97 28.92 -7.06
C GLU A 572 -3.71 28.10 -7.45
N GLU A 573 -2.73 27.99 -6.53
CA GLU A 573 -1.55 27.15 -6.74
C GLU A 573 -1.93 25.68 -6.92
N ILE A 574 -2.84 25.12 -6.11
CA ILE A 574 -3.33 23.73 -6.27
C ILE A 574 -3.99 23.55 -7.65
N GLN A 575 -4.81 24.50 -8.09
CA GLN A 575 -5.44 24.47 -9.42
C GLN A 575 -4.37 24.43 -10.53
N SER A 576 -3.38 25.31 -10.43
CA SER A 576 -2.29 25.42 -11.41
C SER A 576 -1.41 24.16 -11.45
N LEU A 577 -1.02 23.63 -10.29
CA LEU A 577 -0.26 22.38 -10.18
C LEU A 577 -1.01 21.20 -10.81
N THR A 578 -2.31 21.11 -10.57
CA THR A 578 -3.17 20.05 -11.14
C THR A 578 -3.32 20.20 -12.65
N ALA A 579 -3.50 21.43 -13.15
CA ALA A 579 -3.54 21.68 -14.59
C ALA A 579 -2.21 21.29 -15.27
N HIS A 580 -1.09 21.59 -14.63
CA HIS A 580 0.23 21.17 -15.13
C HIS A 580 0.37 19.63 -15.10
N TYR A 581 -0.03 18.96 -14.01
CA TYR A 581 -0.02 17.49 -13.96
C TYR A 581 -0.77 16.86 -15.14
N ASN A 582 -1.96 17.36 -15.41
CA ASN A 582 -2.81 16.87 -16.50
C ASN A 582 -2.25 17.17 -17.90
N SER A 583 -1.33 18.14 -18.04
CA SER A 583 -0.65 18.46 -19.31
C SER A 583 0.60 17.62 -19.58
N LEU A 584 1.10 16.86 -18.60
CA LEU A 584 2.32 16.07 -18.73
C LEU A 584 2.25 15.08 -19.88
N GLN A 585 3.42 14.83 -20.50
CA GLN A 585 3.57 13.92 -21.65
C GLN A 585 2.60 14.28 -22.80
N ASN A 586 2.53 15.58 -23.12
CA ASN A 586 1.64 16.13 -24.16
C ASN A 586 0.15 15.78 -23.92
N GLY A 587 -0.29 15.79 -22.65
CA GLY A 587 -1.67 15.52 -22.27
C GLY A 587 -2.03 14.04 -22.14
N LYS A 588 -1.05 13.12 -22.13
CA LYS A 588 -1.27 11.70 -21.83
C LYS A 588 -2.09 11.51 -20.55
N TRP A 589 -1.91 12.37 -19.55
CA TRP A 589 -2.55 12.28 -18.25
C TRP A 589 -3.73 13.25 -18.06
N ASN A 590 -4.22 13.86 -19.16
CA ASN A 590 -5.33 14.80 -19.09
C ASN A 590 -6.57 14.16 -18.46
N GLY A 591 -7.05 14.76 -17.36
CA GLY A 591 -8.20 14.26 -16.58
C GLY A 591 -7.88 13.13 -15.58
N LEU A 592 -6.60 12.79 -15.38
CA LEU A 592 -6.22 11.80 -14.36
C LEU A 592 -6.22 12.43 -12.96
N MET A 593 -5.68 13.63 -12.80
CA MET A 593 -5.60 14.31 -11.49
C MET A 593 -6.73 15.35 -11.35
N ASP A 594 -7.29 15.43 -10.13
CA ASP A 594 -8.31 16.41 -9.77
C ASP A 594 -7.78 17.35 -8.69
N ALA A 595 -8.08 18.64 -8.81
CA ALA A 595 -7.74 19.66 -7.82
C ALA A 595 -8.70 19.67 -6.62
N ALA A 596 -9.85 19.01 -6.74
CA ALA A 596 -10.88 18.93 -5.71
C ALA A 596 -11.54 17.54 -5.70
N PRO A 597 -10.77 16.47 -5.38
CA PRO A 597 -11.30 15.12 -5.33
C PRO A 597 -12.63 15.05 -4.58
N ARG A 598 -13.66 14.51 -5.23
CA ARG A 598 -15.03 14.41 -4.71
C ARG A 598 -15.65 15.74 -4.25
N GLN A 599 -15.06 16.87 -4.61
CA GLN A 599 -15.51 18.22 -4.21
C GLN A 599 -15.68 18.37 -2.68
N LEU A 600 -14.81 17.70 -1.91
CA LEU A 600 -14.84 17.81 -0.45
C LEU A 600 -14.49 19.24 -0.02
N PRO A 601 -15.09 19.75 1.09
CA PRO A 601 -14.88 21.14 1.53
C PRO A 601 -13.43 21.53 1.75
N VAL A 602 -12.55 20.58 2.12
CA VAL A 602 -11.12 20.84 2.30
C VAL A 602 -10.43 21.31 1.01
N PHE A 603 -10.98 20.99 -0.16
CA PHE A 603 -10.46 21.43 -1.47
C PHE A 603 -11.06 22.73 -1.97
N ALA A 604 -12.16 23.22 -1.37
CA ALA A 604 -12.75 24.49 -1.73
C ALA A 604 -11.83 25.67 -1.36
N ASP A 605 -12.15 26.86 -1.91
CA ASP A 605 -11.46 28.12 -1.56
C ASP A 605 -11.90 28.59 -0.17
N VAL A 606 -11.48 27.85 0.84
CA VAL A 606 -11.76 28.14 2.25
C VAL A 606 -10.53 27.88 3.10
N ARG A 607 -10.42 28.61 4.19
CA ARG A 607 -9.38 28.43 5.21
C ARG A 607 -9.96 27.83 6.48
N GLY A 608 -9.10 27.28 7.32
CA GLY A 608 -9.46 26.91 8.69
C GLY A 608 -9.64 28.17 9.56
N SER A 609 -10.63 28.18 10.42
CA SER A 609 -11.00 29.36 11.21
C SER A 609 -10.60 29.29 12.68
N HIS A 610 -10.38 28.11 13.23
CA HIS A 610 -10.13 27.92 14.65
C HIS A 610 -8.89 27.09 14.90
N PHE A 611 -7.87 27.71 15.51
CA PHE A 611 -6.69 27.01 16.03
C PHE A 611 -6.98 26.43 17.40
N ALA A 612 -6.28 25.35 17.73
CA ALA A 612 -6.28 24.81 19.08
C ALA A 612 -5.62 25.81 20.04
N SER A 613 -6.09 25.81 21.29
CA SER A 613 -5.48 26.61 22.35
C SER A 613 -4.04 26.17 22.59
N GLU A 614 -3.14 27.11 22.87
CA GLU A 614 -1.79 26.80 23.31
C GLU A 614 -1.83 25.88 24.54
N THR A 615 -1.14 24.78 24.47
CA THR A 615 -1.02 23.85 25.60
C THR A 615 -0.11 24.42 26.70
N ALA A 616 -0.12 23.81 27.87
CA ALA A 616 0.83 24.07 28.95
C ALA A 616 2.28 23.89 28.47
N ASP A 617 3.24 24.44 29.20
CA ASP A 617 4.65 24.38 28.86
C ASP A 617 5.11 22.93 28.68
N VAL A 618 5.64 22.63 27.50
CA VAL A 618 6.22 21.32 27.17
C VAL A 618 7.59 21.23 27.84
N ILE A 619 7.74 20.29 28.75
CA ILE A 619 9.00 20.04 29.47
C ILE A 619 9.88 19.08 28.67
N ALA A 620 9.30 18.03 28.13
CA ALA A 620 10.02 17.05 27.30
C ALA A 620 9.09 16.41 26.26
N ILE A 621 9.65 16.12 25.08
CA ILE A 621 9.13 15.18 24.10
C ILE A 621 10.28 14.23 23.77
N ARG A 622 10.04 12.93 23.80
CA ARG A 622 11.03 11.90 23.44
C ARG A 622 10.42 10.89 22.49
N ALA A 623 11.14 10.55 21.44
CA ALA A 623 10.83 9.40 20.60
C ALA A 623 10.95 8.10 21.41
N ALA A 624 10.16 7.10 21.04
CA ALA A 624 10.26 5.80 21.70
C ALA A 624 11.66 5.19 21.51
N ALA A 625 12.28 5.38 20.35
CA ALA A 625 13.63 4.89 20.06
C ALA A 625 14.76 5.57 20.86
N ASP A 626 14.48 6.68 21.59
CA ASP A 626 15.44 7.33 22.48
C ASP A 626 15.53 6.66 23.87
N TYR A 627 15.10 5.41 23.99
CA TYR A 627 15.18 4.66 25.25
C TYR A 627 16.64 4.44 25.68
N GLN A 628 16.88 4.41 27.01
CA GLN A 628 18.20 4.10 27.57
C GLN A 628 18.36 2.60 27.84
N GLN A 629 17.25 1.89 28.13
CA GLN A 629 17.26 0.44 28.33
C GLN A 629 16.01 -0.16 27.68
N ALA A 630 16.14 -1.37 27.15
CA ALA A 630 15.04 -2.11 26.54
C ALA A 630 15.23 -3.63 26.71
N SER A 631 14.14 -4.37 26.66
CA SER A 631 14.17 -5.83 26.52
C SER A 631 14.71 -6.26 25.14
N ALA A 632 15.15 -7.52 25.03
CA ALA A 632 15.82 -8.02 23.83
C ALA A 632 14.93 -8.11 22.58
N GLY A 633 13.59 -8.23 22.74
CA GLY A 633 12.64 -8.36 21.63
C GLY A 633 12.21 -7.04 21.00
N VAL A 634 12.66 -5.92 21.52
CA VAL A 634 12.28 -4.57 21.09
C VAL A 634 12.86 -4.24 19.70
N GLU A 635 12.02 -3.72 18.79
CA GLU A 635 12.42 -3.43 17.40
C GLU A 635 11.97 -2.02 16.98
N PRO A 636 12.90 -1.04 16.84
CA PRO A 636 12.59 0.25 16.23
C PRO A 636 12.28 0.11 14.72
N VAL A 637 11.16 0.68 14.27
CA VAL A 637 10.71 0.63 12.88
C VAL A 637 10.90 1.99 12.22
N GLN A 638 11.77 2.05 11.22
CA GLN A 638 11.99 3.26 10.42
C GLN A 638 10.74 3.69 9.67
N MET A 639 10.58 4.99 9.45
CA MET A 639 9.45 5.62 8.74
C MET A 639 8.08 5.32 9.36
N LEU A 640 8.00 5.13 10.68
CA LEU A 640 6.77 4.88 11.43
C LEU A 640 6.59 5.88 12.56
N GLY A 641 5.37 6.36 12.72
CA GLY A 641 4.97 7.32 13.75
C GLY A 641 5.38 8.77 13.45
N HIS A 642 5.04 9.68 14.33
CA HIS A 642 5.48 11.09 14.24
C HIS A 642 6.98 11.22 14.51
N SER A 643 7.56 10.29 15.30
CA SER A 643 9.00 10.20 15.51
C SER A 643 9.77 9.66 14.30
N MET A 644 9.09 9.07 13.32
CA MET A 644 9.67 8.34 12.19
C MET A 644 10.49 7.11 12.60
N GLN A 645 10.36 6.70 13.88
CA GLN A 645 11.08 5.56 14.45
C GLN A 645 10.32 4.99 15.66
N ALA A 646 9.00 4.70 15.48
CA ALA A 646 8.21 4.04 16.49
C ALA A 646 8.76 2.63 16.78
N VAL A 647 8.50 2.11 17.97
CA VAL A 647 9.14 0.90 18.49
C VAL A 647 8.11 -0.19 18.73
N ARG A 648 8.25 -1.33 18.04
CA ARG A 648 7.50 -2.56 18.33
C ARG A 648 7.94 -3.10 19.67
N LEU A 649 6.97 -3.35 20.53
CA LEU A 649 7.17 -3.82 21.90
C LEU A 649 6.40 -5.14 22.09
N PRO A 650 7.04 -6.31 21.98
CA PRO A 650 6.44 -7.60 22.20
C PRO A 650 5.86 -7.74 23.62
N LYS A 651 4.87 -8.59 23.76
CA LYS A 651 4.24 -8.88 25.06
C LYS A 651 5.27 -9.25 26.13
N GLY A 652 5.21 -8.55 27.26
CA GLY A 652 6.10 -8.71 28.41
C GLY A 652 7.36 -7.85 28.34
N ASP A 653 7.74 -7.35 27.16
CA ASP A 653 8.93 -6.50 27.00
C ASP A 653 8.72 -5.07 27.50
N THR A 654 9.83 -4.37 27.76
CA THR A 654 9.84 -3.04 28.38
C THR A 654 10.75 -2.07 27.63
N LEU A 655 10.36 -0.80 27.70
CA LEU A 655 11.18 0.37 27.35
C LEU A 655 11.37 1.25 28.58
N ILE A 656 12.60 1.75 28.79
CA ILE A 656 12.95 2.58 29.94
C ILE A 656 13.67 3.85 29.46
N TRP A 657 13.18 4.99 29.99
CA TRP A 657 13.78 6.31 29.79
C TRP A 657 14.12 6.95 31.13
N HIS A 658 15.25 7.68 31.17
CA HIS A 658 15.59 8.59 32.27
C HIS A 658 15.38 10.03 31.80
N PHE A 659 14.76 10.83 32.64
CA PHE A 659 14.50 12.24 32.39
C PHE A 659 14.63 13.04 33.69
N SER A 660 14.68 14.38 33.61
CA SER A 660 14.74 15.25 34.79
C SER A 660 13.74 16.37 34.68
N VAL A 661 13.22 16.81 35.81
CA VAL A 661 12.44 18.03 35.94
C VAL A 661 13.13 19.00 36.88
N GLU A 662 13.07 20.30 36.55
CA GLU A 662 13.74 21.34 37.33
C GLU A 662 12.96 21.72 38.62
N ARG A 663 11.64 21.53 38.58
CA ARG A 663 10.73 21.96 39.65
C ARG A 663 9.83 20.81 40.09
N GLU A 664 9.61 20.76 41.42
CA GLU A 664 8.57 19.92 41.98
C GLU A 664 7.19 20.44 41.56
N GLY A 665 6.28 19.53 41.21
CA GLY A 665 4.93 19.87 40.80
C GLY A 665 4.17 18.73 40.08
N ASP A 666 2.97 19.11 39.67
CA ASP A 666 2.12 18.20 38.88
C ASP A 666 2.40 18.36 37.38
N TYR A 667 2.53 17.23 36.73
CA TYR A 667 2.81 17.13 35.31
C TYR A 667 1.78 16.21 34.62
N THR A 668 1.45 16.51 33.38
CA THR A 668 0.70 15.59 32.54
C THR A 668 1.72 14.78 31.68
N LEU A 669 1.79 13.49 31.93
CA LEU A 669 2.47 12.54 31.07
C LEU A 669 1.50 12.06 29.99
N THR A 670 1.87 12.24 28.74
CA THR A 670 1.14 11.72 27.57
C THR A 670 1.98 10.65 26.92
N THR A 671 1.44 9.45 26.77
CA THR A 671 2.02 8.40 25.91
C THR A 671 1.28 8.38 24.58
N ALA A 672 2.03 8.31 23.49
CA ALA A 672 1.54 8.25 22.11
C ALA A 672 1.99 6.93 21.48
N LEU A 673 1.04 6.13 21.06
CA LEU A 673 1.26 4.83 20.43
C LEU A 673 0.65 4.84 19.04
N ILE A 674 1.15 3.99 18.16
CA ILE A 674 0.48 3.70 16.90
C ILE A 674 -0.86 3.03 17.24
N PRO A 675 -2.00 3.44 16.63
CA PRO A 675 -3.33 2.93 16.99
C PRO A 675 -3.61 1.55 16.39
N THR A 676 -2.71 0.60 16.64
CA THR A 676 -2.85 -0.81 16.24
C THR A 676 -4.02 -1.47 16.96
N HIS A 677 -4.54 -2.56 16.43
CA HIS A 677 -5.57 -3.38 17.05
C HIS A 677 -4.98 -4.66 17.64
N ALA A 678 -5.76 -5.34 18.47
CA ALA A 678 -5.39 -6.64 19.01
C ALA A 678 -5.19 -7.67 17.86
N VAL A 679 -4.26 -8.59 18.05
CA VAL A 679 -4.00 -9.67 17.07
C VAL A 679 -5.16 -10.65 16.91
N ASP A 680 -6.05 -10.70 17.91
CA ASP A 680 -7.25 -11.53 17.95
C ASP A 680 -8.46 -10.75 18.53
N ALA A 681 -9.51 -11.43 18.96
CA ALA A 681 -10.66 -10.79 19.60
C ALA A 681 -10.39 -10.23 21.02
N GLY A 682 -9.17 -10.37 21.53
CA GLY A 682 -8.74 -9.95 22.86
C GLY A 682 -8.65 -8.44 23.08
N ASP A 683 -7.82 -8.05 24.03
CA ASP A 683 -7.49 -6.66 24.34
C ASP A 683 -6.08 -6.32 23.84
N ILE A 684 -5.73 -5.05 23.83
CA ILE A 684 -4.40 -4.54 23.48
C ILE A 684 -3.99 -3.52 24.54
N ARG A 685 -3.17 -3.96 25.51
CA ARG A 685 -2.87 -3.21 26.72
C ARG A 685 -1.37 -3.03 26.90
N TYR A 686 -1.05 -1.93 27.55
CA TYR A 686 0.29 -1.63 28.06
C TYR A 686 0.21 -0.98 29.43
N SER A 687 1.29 -0.97 30.18
CA SER A 687 1.40 -0.29 31.47
C SER A 687 2.47 0.79 31.43
N VAL A 688 2.25 1.81 32.25
CA VAL A 688 3.14 2.97 32.44
C VAL A 688 3.48 3.09 33.91
N THR A 689 4.77 3.12 34.22
CA THR A 689 5.28 3.32 35.59
C THR A 689 6.27 4.47 35.58
N VAL A 690 6.18 5.36 36.56
CA VAL A 690 7.16 6.43 36.80
C VAL A 690 7.77 6.18 38.15
N ASP A 691 9.08 6.03 38.22
CA ASP A 691 9.82 5.67 39.45
C ASP A 691 9.22 4.41 40.11
N ASP A 692 8.98 4.47 41.43
CA ASP A 692 8.39 3.40 42.24
C ASP A 692 6.86 3.50 42.36
N THR A 693 6.19 4.32 41.52
CA THR A 693 4.73 4.45 41.55
C THR A 693 4.03 3.20 41.04
N PRO A 694 2.80 2.90 41.48
CA PRO A 694 2.02 1.81 40.91
C PRO A 694 1.82 1.97 39.40
N ALA A 695 1.97 0.86 38.66
CA ALA A 695 1.77 0.86 37.22
C ALA A 695 0.32 1.25 36.85
N VAL A 696 0.15 2.16 35.93
CA VAL A 696 -1.13 2.51 35.32
C VAL A 696 -1.30 1.71 34.04
N VAL A 697 -2.38 0.94 33.95
CA VAL A 697 -2.68 0.10 32.77
C VAL A 697 -3.63 0.84 31.84
N TRP A 698 -3.26 0.89 30.57
CA TRP A 698 -4.04 1.48 29.49
C TRP A 698 -4.43 0.41 28.46
N SER A 699 -5.66 0.50 27.93
CA SER A 699 -6.10 -0.23 26.75
C SER A 699 -6.11 0.70 25.55
N LEU A 700 -5.68 0.19 24.38
CA LEU A 700 -5.82 0.89 23.09
C LEU A 700 -7.07 0.43 22.34
N LYS A 701 -7.80 -0.57 22.85
CA LYS A 701 -9.00 -1.11 22.20
C LYS A 701 -10.09 -0.06 22.12
N GLU A 702 -10.44 0.32 20.91
CA GLU A 702 -11.50 1.28 20.63
C GLU A 702 -12.56 0.62 19.75
N PRO A 703 -13.86 0.80 20.06
CA PRO A 703 -14.91 0.33 19.17
C PRO A 703 -14.77 0.98 17.79
N PHE A 704 -14.92 0.17 16.73
CA PHE A 704 -14.86 0.65 15.36
C PHE A 704 -15.84 1.83 15.15
N ARG A 705 -15.34 2.92 14.59
CA ARG A 705 -16.06 4.19 14.41
C ARG A 705 -16.47 4.92 15.70
N SER A 706 -15.92 4.56 16.86
CA SER A 706 -16.03 5.41 18.06
C SER A 706 -15.34 6.76 17.82
N GLU A 707 -15.68 7.77 18.64
CA GLU A 707 -15.07 9.10 18.52
C GLU A 707 -13.55 9.05 18.74
N GLU A 708 -13.08 8.22 19.69
CA GLU A 708 -11.65 8.11 19.92
C GLU A 708 -10.92 7.36 18.81
N TRP A 709 -11.48 6.26 18.29
CA TRP A 709 -10.92 5.60 17.10
C TRP A 709 -10.75 6.57 15.93
N LYS A 710 -11.77 7.38 15.66
CA LYS A 710 -11.73 8.37 14.58
C LYS A 710 -10.64 9.42 14.81
N ARG A 711 -10.47 9.92 16.05
CA ARG A 711 -9.37 10.83 16.39
C ARG A 711 -8.01 10.16 16.18
N ASN A 712 -7.87 8.91 16.61
CA ASN A 712 -6.64 8.15 16.46
C ASN A 712 -6.22 8.00 15.00
N VAL A 713 -7.12 7.59 14.10
CA VAL A 713 -6.80 7.41 12.68
C VAL A 713 -6.54 8.74 11.95
N LEU A 714 -7.18 9.84 12.36
CA LEU A 714 -6.93 11.16 11.76
C LEU A 714 -5.59 11.76 12.15
N ARG A 715 -5.04 11.42 13.31
CA ARG A 715 -3.72 11.88 13.80
C ARG A 715 -2.64 10.79 13.77
N ASN A 716 -2.98 9.57 13.35
CA ASN A 716 -2.09 8.40 13.33
C ASN A 716 -1.45 8.08 14.69
N GLN A 717 -2.10 8.44 15.77
CA GLN A 717 -1.65 8.17 17.15
C GLN A 717 -2.83 7.93 18.08
N ALA A 718 -2.70 6.95 18.97
CA ALA A 718 -3.53 6.79 20.17
C ALA A 718 -2.84 7.46 21.35
N LEU A 719 -3.51 8.42 21.97
CA LEU A 719 -2.97 9.18 23.11
C LEU A 719 -3.61 8.72 24.41
N ARG A 720 -2.78 8.54 25.46
CA ARG A 720 -3.24 8.32 26.84
C ARG A 720 -2.56 9.33 27.77
N HIS A 721 -3.31 9.91 28.66
CA HIS A 721 -2.87 11.00 29.53
C HIS A 721 -3.02 10.60 31.01
N GLN A 722 -2.01 10.87 31.80
CA GLN A 722 -2.09 10.76 33.28
C GLN A 722 -1.40 11.93 33.95
N THR A 723 -1.97 12.40 35.05
CA THR A 723 -1.32 13.39 35.91
C THR A 723 -0.42 12.67 36.90
N ILE A 724 0.82 13.13 37.02
CA ILE A 724 1.84 12.60 37.94
C ILE A 724 2.44 13.75 38.73
N HIS A 725 2.75 13.51 40.01
CA HIS A 725 3.50 14.44 40.83
C HIS A 725 4.97 14.05 40.81
N LEU A 726 5.86 14.99 40.48
CA LEU A 726 7.30 14.76 40.39
C LEU A 726 8.03 15.72 41.31
N SER A 727 9.01 15.22 42.07
CA SER A 727 9.99 16.07 42.80
C SER A 727 10.96 16.70 41.80
N SER A 728 11.68 17.75 42.19
CA SER A 728 12.82 18.22 41.37
C SER A 728 13.91 17.17 41.33
N GLY A 729 14.46 16.85 40.16
CA GLY A 729 15.52 15.87 40.01
C GLY A 729 15.29 14.88 38.88
N SER A 730 15.94 13.71 38.97
CA SER A 730 15.95 12.64 37.95
C SER A 730 14.85 11.64 38.24
N HIS A 731 14.20 11.17 37.16
CA HIS A 731 13.08 10.23 37.17
C HIS A 731 13.30 9.16 36.13
N GLN A 732 12.61 8.01 36.30
CA GLN A 732 12.56 6.90 35.34
C GLN A 732 11.13 6.68 34.86
N LEU A 733 10.95 6.62 33.55
CA LEU A 733 9.71 6.18 32.92
C LEU A 733 9.90 4.77 32.38
N THR A 734 8.97 3.86 32.69
CA THR A 734 8.92 2.52 32.15
C THR A 734 7.60 2.29 31.43
N ILE A 735 7.64 1.81 30.19
CA ILE A 735 6.48 1.31 29.43
C ILE A 735 6.67 -0.19 29.21
N GLN A 736 5.65 -0.98 29.55
CA GLN A 736 5.65 -2.43 29.33
C GLN A 736 4.42 -2.85 28.51
N ALA A 737 4.63 -3.68 27.49
CA ALA A 737 3.56 -4.31 26.76
C ALA A 737 2.93 -5.44 27.59
N LEU A 738 1.61 -5.45 27.73
CA LEU A 738 0.85 -6.51 28.38
C LEU A 738 0.22 -7.47 27.38
N ASP A 739 0.05 -7.02 26.15
CA ASP A 739 -0.45 -7.81 25.03
C ASP A 739 0.44 -7.59 23.82
N ASP A 740 0.28 -8.40 22.76
CA ASP A 740 1.04 -8.29 21.52
C ASP A 740 0.56 -7.10 20.66
N HIS A 741 1.34 -6.73 19.65
CA HIS A 741 1.08 -5.65 18.69
C HIS A 741 1.09 -4.24 19.30
N ILE A 742 1.74 -4.05 20.44
CA ILE A 742 2.03 -2.73 21.03
C ILE A 742 3.16 -2.07 20.26
N VAL A 743 2.92 -0.84 19.77
CA VAL A 743 3.91 -0.03 19.04
C VAL A 743 3.96 1.36 19.63
N VAL A 744 5.04 1.68 20.34
CA VAL A 744 5.23 2.96 21.04
C VAL A 744 5.88 3.96 20.11
N ASP A 745 5.28 5.14 19.92
CA ASP A 745 5.83 6.20 19.08
C ASP A 745 6.65 7.21 19.88
N GLN A 746 6.05 7.82 20.89
CA GLN A 746 6.71 8.84 21.71
C GLN A 746 5.99 9.04 23.05
N TRP A 747 6.64 9.77 23.96
CA TRP A 747 6.00 10.31 25.14
C TRP A 747 6.30 11.80 25.29
N LYS A 748 5.41 12.50 25.98
CA LYS A 748 5.46 13.94 26.21
C LYS A 748 5.13 14.27 27.67
N LEU A 749 5.89 15.17 28.26
CA LEU A 749 5.66 15.70 29.59
C LEU A 749 5.33 17.20 29.50
N THR A 750 4.22 17.62 30.10
CA THR A 750 3.83 19.02 30.17
C THR A 750 3.54 19.44 31.61
N ALA A 751 3.94 20.65 32.00
CA ALA A 751 3.62 21.16 33.30
C ALA A 751 2.11 21.46 33.40
N VAL A 752 1.49 21.08 34.52
CA VAL A 752 0.12 21.50 34.83
C VAL A 752 0.16 22.97 35.30
N LYS A 753 -0.55 23.86 34.60
CA LYS A 753 -0.65 25.26 35.04
C LYS A 753 -1.32 25.30 36.40
N ALA A 754 -0.68 25.91 37.39
CA ALA A 754 -1.34 26.25 38.63
C ALA A 754 -2.57 27.12 38.31
N LYS A 755 -3.74 26.71 38.84
CA LYS A 755 -5.00 27.44 38.67
C LYS A 755 -4.96 28.79 39.36
#